data_0a5676485c56f39caddde83b8ac2dec0
#
_entry.id   0a5676485c56f39caddde83b8ac2dec0
#
_cell.length_a   1.000
_cell.length_b   1.000
_cell.length_c   1.000
_cell.angle_alpha   90.00
_cell.angle_beta   90.00
_cell.angle_gamma   90.00
#
_symmetry.space_group_name_H-M   'P 1'
#
loop_
_entity.id
_entity.type
_entity.pdbx_description
1 polymer ?
#
loop_
_entity_poly.entity_id
_entity_poly.type
_entity_poly.pdbx_seq_one_letter_code
_entity_poly.pdbx_strand_id
1 'polypeptide(L)'
;MPDYLLPQGAGYGVVVGIGLFFSGFMIILTAIQARYTGFSPKNSEEFNSASRSIKPGLIASGIVSAWTWAATLLQSSAVAYKFGISGPWWYGAGATVQILLFAMLAAKLKLNAPYAHTWLEIVGARWGRVAHGVFMFFGLATNIIVSSMLVLGGSATVTDLTGMHTVAACFLIPLGVAIYVVVGGMRSTLLCDYTHTAVLFAIILTFIFTVYATSDKIGSPTRMHELLTAASAVAPVEGNAHGSYITMRSKNGLIFGVINIIGNFATVFQDQAYWQRAIASRPATTVKAYLLGGLAWFAIPFTFATTLGLAAVALRGDPDMKILTPADVSAGLPASAAAAALLGKSGATALLILLFLAVTSACSAELIAVSSILTFDVYKEYINPRATEEQILRVGHAGVALYAVICGVAGTIFYYIGISMGWLYTFMGVLLGSAVVPIALAITWRKANKWGCIGGAIAGLCLGIVAWLVTAAARHDGVLTVETTGGDYEMLAGNLAAIGVGGIVATVVSYIWPEDFDWEATRSINKPAPVSKHTEAEKVQEDSDSDKKGEEIVSTKAASIADSFDANEEANELDPVALSKAFRFASWSSIGLFVILILLVPLPLFFSQHVYTVPGFTGWVAVGITWTFCSAFAVVLYPLWESRSAMAQIAKGVFKDLFQRGSGRYVAPTTTPKAEA
;
A
#
# COMPACT_ATOMS: atom_id res chain seq x y z
N MET A 1 12.24 24.18 -28.18
CA MET A 1 11.91 22.93 -27.43
C MET A 1 11.97 23.32 -25.98
N PRO A 2 11.07 22.93 -25.10
CA PRO A 2 11.22 23.19 -23.67
C PRO A 2 12.56 22.57 -23.22
N ASP A 3 13.40 23.37 -22.55
CA ASP A 3 14.68 22.91 -22.01
C ASP A 3 14.39 22.08 -20.75
N TYR A 4 14.26 20.76 -20.91
CA TYR A 4 14.15 19.85 -19.80
C TYR A 4 15.49 19.77 -19.03
N LEU A 5 15.40 19.67 -17.71
CA LEU A 5 16.58 19.65 -16.85
C LEU A 5 17.47 18.44 -17.10
N LEU A 6 16.87 17.28 -17.40
CA LEU A 6 17.54 16.05 -17.75
C LEU A 6 17.23 15.67 -19.22
N PRO A 7 18.16 15.01 -19.93
CA PRO A 7 17.89 14.56 -21.27
C PRO A 7 16.84 13.43 -21.29
N GLN A 8 16.06 13.33 -22.37
CA GLN A 8 15.02 12.32 -22.55
C GLN A 8 15.53 10.88 -22.31
N GLY A 9 16.77 10.61 -22.70
CA GLY A 9 17.42 9.33 -22.44
C GLY A 9 17.56 8.99 -20.95
N ALA A 10 17.59 9.97 -20.05
CA ALA A 10 17.62 9.73 -18.61
C ALA A 10 16.27 9.16 -18.12
N GLY A 11 15.13 9.64 -18.66
CA GLY A 11 13.82 9.09 -18.35
C GLY A 11 13.71 7.61 -18.75
N TYR A 12 14.05 7.29 -20.00
CA TYR A 12 14.09 5.90 -20.46
C TYR A 12 15.12 5.07 -19.68
N GLY A 13 16.28 5.64 -19.35
CA GLY A 13 17.33 4.99 -18.55
C GLY A 13 16.82 4.60 -17.14
N VAL A 14 16.06 5.45 -16.48
CA VAL A 14 15.46 5.13 -15.18
C VAL A 14 14.33 4.11 -15.34
N VAL A 15 13.34 4.39 -16.20
CA VAL A 15 12.14 3.55 -16.31
C VAL A 15 12.48 2.15 -16.84
N VAL A 16 13.28 2.04 -17.90
CA VAL A 16 13.64 0.77 -18.50
C VAL A 16 14.89 0.18 -17.85
N GLY A 17 15.95 0.98 -17.70
CA GLY A 17 17.25 0.49 -17.20
C GLY A 17 17.18 0.07 -15.74
N ILE A 18 16.73 0.93 -14.83
CA ILE A 18 16.58 0.58 -13.42
C ILE A 18 15.48 -0.47 -13.25
N GLY A 19 14.37 -0.36 -14.02
CA GLY A 19 13.29 -1.35 -13.99
C GLY A 19 13.76 -2.77 -14.35
N LEU A 20 14.53 -2.94 -15.42
CA LEU A 20 15.10 -4.23 -15.79
C LEU A 20 16.19 -4.71 -14.81
N PHE A 21 17.01 -3.78 -14.28
CA PHE A 21 18.00 -4.11 -13.26
C PHE A 21 17.32 -4.68 -12.01
N PHE A 22 16.29 -4.00 -11.47
CA PHE A 22 15.55 -4.51 -10.33
C PHE A 22 14.81 -5.81 -10.64
N SER A 23 14.23 -5.95 -11.83
CA SER A 23 13.58 -7.20 -12.25
C SER A 23 14.57 -8.36 -12.26
N GLY A 24 15.75 -8.18 -12.85
CA GLY A 24 16.82 -9.17 -12.85
C GLY A 24 17.32 -9.50 -11.43
N PHE A 25 17.55 -8.47 -10.62
CA PHE A 25 17.94 -8.61 -9.22
C PHE A 25 16.91 -9.42 -8.41
N MET A 26 15.62 -9.12 -8.56
CA MET A 26 14.55 -9.84 -7.85
C MET A 26 14.39 -11.28 -8.32
N ILE A 27 14.55 -11.55 -9.62
CA ILE A 27 14.53 -12.92 -10.15
C ILE A 27 15.70 -13.73 -9.57
N ILE A 28 16.90 -13.17 -9.54
CA ILE A 28 18.08 -13.81 -8.96
C ILE A 28 17.88 -14.06 -7.45
N LEU A 29 17.40 -13.06 -6.72
CA LEU A 29 17.14 -13.18 -5.27
C LEU A 29 16.09 -14.25 -4.98
N THR A 30 15.01 -14.31 -5.76
CA THR A 30 13.97 -15.34 -5.65
C THR A 30 14.54 -16.74 -5.95
N ALA A 31 15.38 -16.88 -6.98
CA ALA A 31 16.02 -18.14 -7.30
C ALA A 31 16.99 -18.61 -6.21
N ILE A 32 17.76 -17.69 -5.63
CA ILE A 32 18.64 -17.96 -4.48
C ILE A 32 17.80 -18.43 -3.29
N GLN A 33 16.74 -17.70 -2.94
CA GLN A 33 15.86 -18.05 -1.85
C GLN A 33 15.23 -19.43 -2.06
N ALA A 34 14.65 -19.69 -3.24
CA ALA A 34 14.06 -20.99 -3.57
C ALA A 34 15.07 -22.16 -3.49
N ARG A 35 16.36 -21.90 -3.80
CA ARG A 35 17.40 -22.92 -3.78
C ARG A 35 17.86 -23.29 -2.35
N TYR A 36 17.93 -22.28 -1.45
CA TYR A 36 18.53 -22.46 -0.12
C TYR A 36 17.51 -22.44 1.04
N THR A 37 16.21 -22.25 0.70
CA THR A 37 15.09 -22.37 1.66
C THR A 37 14.03 -23.30 1.08
N GLY A 38 13.07 -23.74 1.89
CA GLY A 38 11.97 -24.61 1.44
C GLY A 38 10.89 -23.92 0.58
N PHE A 39 11.01 -22.62 0.34
CA PHE A 39 9.97 -21.83 -0.36
C PHE A 39 10.19 -21.83 -1.87
N SER A 40 9.13 -22.16 -2.64
CA SER A 40 9.18 -22.15 -4.10
C SER A 40 7.96 -21.43 -4.70
N PRO A 41 8.14 -20.43 -5.56
CA PRO A 41 7.04 -19.72 -6.22
C PRO A 41 6.26 -20.57 -7.23
N LYS A 42 6.66 -21.82 -7.44
CA LYS A 42 5.94 -22.82 -8.26
C LYS A 42 4.71 -23.40 -7.57
N ASN A 43 4.56 -23.19 -6.26
CA ASN A 43 3.38 -23.53 -5.50
C ASN A 43 2.39 -22.35 -5.55
N SER A 44 1.11 -22.62 -5.79
CA SER A 44 0.08 -21.58 -5.89
C SER A 44 -0.13 -20.83 -4.57
N GLU A 45 -0.02 -21.52 -3.43
CA GLU A 45 -0.11 -20.91 -2.10
C GLU A 45 1.08 -19.98 -1.82
N GLU A 46 2.30 -20.40 -2.16
CA GLU A 46 3.49 -19.55 -2.02
C GLU A 46 3.42 -18.34 -2.96
N PHE A 47 2.96 -18.53 -4.20
CA PHE A 47 2.84 -17.45 -5.18
C PHE A 47 1.85 -16.36 -4.73
N ASN A 48 0.68 -16.74 -4.22
CA ASN A 48 -0.39 -15.80 -3.89
C ASN A 48 -0.33 -15.26 -2.45
N SER A 49 0.07 -16.10 -1.45
CA SER A 49 0.01 -15.77 -0.03
C SER A 49 1.34 -15.88 0.71
N ALA A 50 2.45 -16.18 0.02
CA ALA A 50 3.75 -16.46 0.63
C ALA A 50 3.66 -17.49 1.77
N SER A 51 2.80 -18.50 1.60
CA SER A 51 2.50 -19.58 2.57
C SER A 51 2.16 -19.05 3.97
N ARG A 52 1.61 -17.85 4.11
CA ARG A 52 1.23 -17.16 5.37
C ARG A 52 2.34 -17.13 6.42
N SER A 53 3.60 -17.12 5.99
CA SER A 53 4.78 -17.35 6.84
C SER A 53 5.64 -16.11 7.11
N ILE A 54 5.21 -14.94 6.60
CA ILE A 54 6.02 -13.73 6.62
C ILE A 54 6.07 -13.10 8.01
N LYS A 55 7.27 -12.76 8.45
CA LYS A 55 7.56 -12.14 9.74
C LYS A 55 7.12 -10.68 9.82
N PRO A 56 6.81 -10.16 11.02
CA PRO A 56 6.21 -8.83 11.18
C PRO A 56 7.07 -7.68 10.68
N GLY A 57 8.39 -7.74 10.78
CA GLY A 57 9.27 -6.70 10.25
C GLY A 57 9.18 -6.55 8.73
N LEU A 58 9.19 -7.66 8.00
CA LEU A 58 9.06 -7.64 6.54
C LEU A 58 7.65 -7.23 6.09
N ILE A 59 6.61 -7.62 6.83
CA ILE A 59 5.24 -7.14 6.57
C ILE A 59 5.14 -5.62 6.83
N ALA A 60 5.71 -5.12 7.92
CA ALA A 60 5.71 -3.68 8.21
C ALA A 60 6.42 -2.88 7.11
N SER A 61 7.56 -3.36 6.63
CA SER A 61 8.27 -2.77 5.49
C SER A 61 7.41 -2.83 4.21
N GLY A 62 6.77 -3.96 3.94
CA GLY A 62 5.86 -4.12 2.82
C GLY A 62 4.63 -3.21 2.89
N ILE A 63 4.09 -2.96 4.09
CA ILE A 63 3.00 -1.99 4.29
C ILE A 63 3.50 -0.58 3.97
N VAL A 64 4.64 -0.19 4.52
CA VAL A 64 5.24 1.13 4.26
C VAL A 64 5.49 1.33 2.78
N SER A 65 6.05 0.34 2.10
CA SER A 65 6.37 0.41 0.68
C SER A 65 5.12 0.49 -0.19
N ALA A 66 4.15 -0.40 0.03
CA ALA A 66 2.91 -0.42 -0.76
C ALA A 66 2.03 0.81 -0.55
N TRP A 67 2.10 1.44 0.62
CA TRP A 67 1.38 2.67 0.92
C TRP A 67 2.15 3.93 0.53
N THR A 68 3.44 3.81 0.16
CA THR A 68 4.22 4.91 -0.38
C THR A 68 4.03 4.99 -1.90
N TRP A 69 2.91 5.57 -2.29
CA TRP A 69 2.57 5.82 -3.69
C TRP A 69 3.29 7.03 -4.24
N ALA A 70 3.20 7.23 -5.57
CA ALA A 70 3.53 8.54 -6.15
C ALA A 70 2.78 9.67 -5.43
N ALA A 71 1.47 9.48 -5.17
CA ALA A 71 0.65 10.43 -4.43
C ALA A 71 1.18 10.72 -3.02
N THR A 72 1.76 9.74 -2.32
CA THR A 72 2.33 9.95 -0.98
C THR A 72 3.40 11.03 -0.96
N LEU A 73 4.24 11.06 -1.97
CA LEU A 73 5.34 12.04 -2.10
C LEU A 73 4.87 13.31 -2.80
N LEU A 74 4.16 13.16 -3.90
CA LEU A 74 3.77 14.27 -4.77
C LEU A 74 2.59 15.05 -4.21
N GLN A 75 1.51 14.39 -3.83
CA GLN A 75 0.32 15.07 -3.30
C GLN A 75 0.56 15.64 -1.91
N SER A 76 1.32 14.96 -1.04
CA SER A 76 1.69 15.52 0.26
C SER A 76 2.48 16.82 0.10
N SER A 77 3.38 16.88 -0.88
CA SER A 77 4.14 18.09 -1.21
C SER A 77 3.26 19.17 -1.85
N ALA A 78 2.29 18.79 -2.69
CA ALA A 78 1.33 19.71 -3.27
C ALA A 78 0.45 20.39 -2.20
N VAL A 79 -0.02 19.64 -1.20
CA VAL A 79 -0.82 20.23 -0.11
C VAL A 79 0.04 21.05 0.86
N ALA A 80 1.33 20.73 1.04
CA ALA A 80 2.26 21.60 1.75
C ALA A 80 2.46 22.93 0.99
N TYR A 81 2.60 22.87 -0.32
CA TYR A 81 2.70 24.05 -1.18
C TYR A 81 1.44 24.92 -1.13
N LYS A 82 0.24 24.30 -1.07
CA LYS A 82 -1.06 25.01 -1.00
C LYS A 82 -1.35 25.56 0.40
N PHE A 83 -1.15 24.76 1.46
CA PHE A 83 -1.71 25.02 2.79
C PHE A 83 -0.63 25.21 3.88
N GLY A 84 0.64 25.17 3.53
CA GLY A 84 1.72 25.24 4.51
C GLY A 84 1.84 23.96 5.36
N ILE A 85 2.29 24.10 6.61
CA ILE A 85 2.52 22.96 7.54
C ILE A 85 1.26 22.15 7.87
N SER A 86 0.09 22.71 7.71
CA SER A 86 -1.19 22.00 7.86
C SER A 86 -1.34 20.87 6.85
N GLY A 87 -0.85 21.06 5.60
CA GLY A 87 -0.89 20.04 4.55
C GLY A 87 -0.18 18.73 4.93
N PRO A 88 1.13 18.75 5.27
CA PRO A 88 1.87 17.57 5.72
C PRO A 88 1.22 16.80 6.87
N TRP A 89 0.67 17.52 7.85
CA TRP A 89 -0.02 16.89 8.97
C TRP A 89 -1.28 16.16 8.52
N TRP A 90 -2.17 16.86 7.82
CA TRP A 90 -3.45 16.27 7.41
C TRP A 90 -3.27 15.16 6.38
N TYR A 91 -2.23 15.25 5.54
CA TYR A 91 -1.89 14.13 4.65
C TYR A 91 -1.39 12.93 5.47
N GLY A 92 -0.36 13.13 6.29
CA GLY A 92 0.26 12.06 7.07
C GLY A 92 -0.72 11.39 8.03
N ALA A 93 -1.39 12.17 8.88
CA ALA A 93 -2.35 11.65 9.85
C ALA A 93 -3.57 11.03 9.16
N GLY A 94 -4.15 11.74 8.17
CA GLY A 94 -5.34 11.31 7.47
C GLY A 94 -5.18 10.01 6.68
N ALA A 95 -3.97 9.66 6.25
CA ALA A 95 -3.69 8.42 5.53
C ALA A 95 -3.01 7.33 6.41
N THR A 96 -2.66 7.64 7.65
CA THR A 96 -2.08 6.67 8.62
C THR A 96 -3.15 5.94 9.41
N VAL A 97 -4.20 6.66 9.84
CA VAL A 97 -5.18 6.10 10.79
C VAL A 97 -5.93 4.90 10.22
N GLN A 98 -6.13 4.82 8.92
CA GLN A 98 -6.76 3.70 8.25
C GLN A 98 -5.92 2.42 8.34
N ILE A 99 -4.60 2.53 8.19
CA ILE A 99 -3.68 1.39 8.33
C ILE A 99 -3.72 0.88 9.78
N LEU A 100 -3.74 1.81 10.74
CA LEU A 100 -3.85 1.46 12.16
C LEU A 100 -5.17 0.75 12.46
N LEU A 101 -6.29 1.26 11.95
CA LEU A 101 -7.60 0.62 12.11
C LEU A 101 -7.71 -0.68 11.32
N PHE A 102 -7.01 -0.81 10.19
CA PHE A 102 -6.92 -2.06 9.45
C PHE A 102 -6.27 -3.19 10.27
N ALA A 103 -5.41 -2.88 11.26
CA ALA A 103 -4.89 -3.88 12.18
C ALA A 103 -6.01 -4.66 12.90
N MET A 104 -7.16 -4.02 13.16
CA MET A 104 -8.35 -4.69 13.72
C MET A 104 -8.99 -5.65 12.71
N LEU A 105 -9.11 -5.23 11.45
CA LEU A 105 -9.64 -6.08 10.37
C LEU A 105 -8.71 -7.24 10.09
N ALA A 106 -7.40 -7.01 10.08
CA ALA A 106 -6.38 -8.04 9.91
C ALA A 106 -6.42 -9.10 11.03
N ALA A 107 -6.62 -8.68 12.28
CA ALA A 107 -6.83 -9.60 13.40
C ALA A 107 -8.12 -10.42 13.24
N LYS A 108 -9.22 -9.77 12.81
CA LYS A 108 -10.49 -10.46 12.53
C LYS A 108 -10.40 -11.38 11.33
N LEU A 109 -9.65 -11.04 10.30
CA LEU A 109 -9.35 -11.93 9.17
C LEU A 109 -8.73 -13.24 9.66
N LYS A 110 -7.67 -13.15 10.47
CA LYS A 110 -6.98 -14.35 11.03
C LYS A 110 -7.89 -15.17 11.94
N LEU A 111 -8.82 -14.54 12.67
CA LEU A 111 -9.76 -15.21 13.56
C LEU A 111 -10.93 -15.87 12.80
N ASN A 112 -11.47 -15.18 11.80
CA ASN A 112 -12.73 -15.53 11.16
C ASN A 112 -12.58 -16.21 9.79
N ALA A 113 -11.45 -16.00 9.08
CA ALA A 113 -11.18 -16.57 7.76
C ALA A 113 -9.67 -16.75 7.51
N PRO A 114 -8.97 -17.59 8.30
CA PRO A 114 -7.51 -17.69 8.29
C PRO A 114 -6.93 -18.19 6.96
N TYR A 115 -7.70 -18.95 6.19
CA TYR A 115 -7.26 -19.55 4.93
C TYR A 115 -7.79 -18.85 3.67
N ALA A 116 -8.52 -17.76 3.81
CA ALA A 116 -8.97 -16.97 2.67
C ALA A 116 -7.78 -16.40 1.88
N HIS A 117 -7.90 -16.31 0.54
CA HIS A 117 -6.92 -15.69 -0.35
C HIS A 117 -7.29 -14.25 -0.70
N THR A 118 -8.58 -13.92 -0.61
CA THR A 118 -9.09 -12.57 -0.83
C THR A 118 -10.15 -12.23 0.21
N TRP A 119 -10.38 -10.94 0.44
CA TRP A 119 -11.49 -10.51 1.29
C TRP A 119 -12.84 -10.76 0.62
N LEU A 120 -12.87 -10.84 -0.71
CA LEU A 120 -14.07 -11.12 -1.49
C LEU A 120 -14.58 -12.55 -1.27
N GLU A 121 -13.69 -13.54 -1.11
CA GLU A 121 -14.10 -14.90 -0.73
C GLU A 121 -14.92 -14.91 0.56
N ILE A 122 -14.58 -14.03 1.52
CA ILE A 122 -15.33 -13.90 2.78
C ILE A 122 -16.72 -13.33 2.54
N VAL A 123 -16.81 -12.29 1.71
CA VAL A 123 -18.10 -11.69 1.31
C VAL A 123 -18.95 -12.70 0.56
N GLY A 124 -18.35 -13.46 -0.35
CA GLY A 124 -19.02 -14.51 -1.14
C GLY A 124 -19.59 -15.63 -0.26
N ALA A 125 -18.78 -16.14 0.65
CA ALA A 125 -19.19 -17.18 1.61
C ALA A 125 -20.27 -16.70 2.57
N ARG A 126 -20.23 -15.44 2.98
CA ARG A 126 -21.19 -14.85 3.91
C ARG A 126 -22.50 -14.48 3.26
N TRP A 127 -22.48 -13.78 2.14
CA TRP A 127 -23.66 -13.14 1.54
C TRP A 127 -24.01 -13.65 0.14
N GLY A 128 -23.21 -14.57 -0.39
CA GLY A 128 -23.45 -15.21 -1.69
C GLY A 128 -23.08 -14.34 -2.89
N ARG A 129 -23.38 -14.86 -4.08
CA ARG A 129 -22.88 -14.34 -5.37
C ARG A 129 -23.25 -12.90 -5.69
N VAL A 130 -24.45 -12.44 -5.30
CA VAL A 130 -24.88 -11.05 -5.57
C VAL A 130 -24.01 -10.06 -4.80
N ALA A 131 -23.80 -10.29 -3.52
CA ALA A 131 -22.91 -9.46 -2.70
C ALA A 131 -21.47 -9.53 -3.22
N HIS A 132 -20.99 -10.74 -3.53
CA HIS A 132 -19.66 -10.96 -4.10
C HIS A 132 -19.44 -10.11 -5.36
N GLY A 133 -20.40 -10.11 -6.31
CA GLY A 133 -20.31 -9.30 -7.52
C GLY A 133 -20.31 -7.78 -7.25
N VAL A 134 -21.18 -7.31 -6.35
CA VAL A 134 -21.22 -5.87 -5.98
C VAL A 134 -19.91 -5.44 -5.33
N PHE A 135 -19.41 -6.18 -4.35
CA PHE A 135 -18.18 -5.81 -3.65
C PHE A 135 -16.92 -6.05 -4.50
N MET A 136 -16.96 -7.00 -5.45
CA MET A 136 -15.89 -7.17 -6.45
C MET A 136 -15.78 -5.95 -7.36
N PHE A 137 -16.91 -5.30 -7.74
CA PHE A 137 -16.86 -4.02 -8.44
C PHE A 137 -16.08 -2.97 -7.64
N PHE A 138 -16.39 -2.80 -6.35
CA PHE A 138 -15.66 -1.84 -5.50
C PHE A 138 -14.18 -2.19 -5.36
N GLY A 139 -13.85 -3.46 -5.16
CA GLY A 139 -12.46 -3.92 -5.07
C GLY A 139 -11.66 -3.64 -6.35
N LEU A 140 -12.18 -4.04 -7.51
CA LEU A 140 -11.53 -3.80 -8.79
C LEU A 140 -11.46 -2.32 -9.14
N ALA A 141 -12.52 -1.54 -8.86
CA ALA A 141 -12.51 -0.10 -9.05
C ALA A 141 -11.42 0.57 -8.20
N THR A 142 -11.25 0.13 -6.95
CA THR A 142 -10.17 0.59 -6.07
C THR A 142 -8.81 0.33 -6.68
N ASN A 143 -8.52 -0.90 -7.08
CA ASN A 143 -7.24 -1.25 -7.68
C ASN A 143 -6.97 -0.46 -8.97
N ILE A 144 -7.99 -0.24 -9.82
CA ILE A 144 -7.84 0.57 -11.05
C ILE A 144 -7.52 2.04 -10.71
N ILE A 145 -8.24 2.64 -9.76
CA ILE A 145 -7.99 4.04 -9.36
C ILE A 145 -6.59 4.19 -8.75
N VAL A 146 -6.20 3.30 -7.83
CA VAL A 146 -4.87 3.31 -7.22
C VAL A 146 -3.78 3.15 -8.27
N SER A 147 -3.88 2.13 -9.13
CA SER A 147 -2.91 1.90 -10.21
C SER A 147 -2.82 3.08 -11.19
N SER A 148 -3.94 3.70 -11.50
CA SER A 148 -3.97 4.89 -12.37
C SER A 148 -3.25 6.08 -11.73
N MET A 149 -3.45 6.30 -10.43
CA MET A 149 -2.71 7.36 -9.70
C MET A 149 -1.20 7.09 -9.66
N LEU A 150 -0.79 5.84 -9.49
CA LEU A 150 0.62 5.45 -9.54
C LEU A 150 1.25 5.78 -10.88
N VAL A 151 0.59 5.36 -11.95
CA VAL A 151 1.08 5.54 -13.33
C VAL A 151 1.05 7.01 -13.74
N LEU A 152 -0.03 7.75 -13.43
CA LEU A 152 -0.14 9.19 -13.73
C LEU A 152 0.90 10.03 -12.98
N GLY A 153 1.06 9.80 -11.69
CA GLY A 153 2.05 10.54 -10.89
C GLY A 153 3.48 10.25 -11.35
N GLY A 154 3.79 8.97 -11.58
CA GLY A 154 5.09 8.54 -12.09
C GLY A 154 5.40 9.10 -13.47
N SER A 155 4.47 8.99 -14.42
CA SER A 155 4.65 9.48 -15.78
C SER A 155 4.74 11.00 -15.84
N ALA A 156 3.91 11.74 -15.08
CA ALA A 156 3.95 13.20 -15.04
C ALA A 156 5.31 13.71 -14.60
N THR A 157 5.89 13.14 -13.55
CA THR A 157 7.21 13.55 -13.05
C THR A 157 8.34 13.18 -14.01
N VAL A 158 8.31 11.97 -14.58
CA VAL A 158 9.32 11.58 -15.58
C VAL A 158 9.27 12.50 -16.79
N THR A 159 8.06 12.81 -17.28
CA THR A 159 7.86 13.73 -18.41
C THR A 159 8.34 15.14 -18.10
N ASP A 160 8.00 15.69 -16.92
CA ASP A 160 8.38 17.05 -16.49
C ASP A 160 9.91 17.20 -16.38
N LEU A 161 10.59 16.21 -15.81
CA LEU A 161 12.03 16.28 -15.61
C LEU A 161 12.87 15.94 -16.84
N THR A 162 12.38 15.08 -17.74
CA THR A 162 13.20 14.48 -18.82
C THR A 162 12.64 14.67 -20.23
N GLY A 163 11.38 15.07 -20.38
CA GLY A 163 10.70 15.10 -21.67
C GLY A 163 10.38 13.72 -22.26
N MET A 164 10.42 12.65 -21.45
CA MET A 164 9.97 11.33 -21.87
C MET A 164 8.48 11.36 -22.20
N HIS A 165 8.07 10.63 -23.25
CA HIS A 165 6.67 10.58 -23.65
C HIS A 165 5.80 9.94 -22.56
N THR A 166 4.76 10.65 -22.11
CA THR A 166 3.90 10.25 -20.97
C THR A 166 3.27 8.87 -21.19
N VAL A 167 2.70 8.60 -22.38
CA VAL A 167 2.07 7.31 -22.69
C VAL A 167 3.09 6.15 -22.65
N ALA A 168 4.33 6.41 -23.11
CA ALA A 168 5.38 5.39 -23.01
C ALA A 168 5.70 5.06 -21.54
N ALA A 169 5.78 6.06 -20.66
CA ALA A 169 5.97 5.84 -19.23
C ALA A 169 4.79 5.07 -18.61
N CYS A 170 3.53 5.41 -18.99
CA CYS A 170 2.33 4.72 -18.51
C CYS A 170 2.36 3.21 -18.77
N PHE A 171 2.92 2.75 -19.87
CA PHE A 171 3.04 1.30 -20.19
C PHE A 171 4.33 0.68 -19.67
N LEU A 172 5.46 1.36 -19.78
CA LEU A 172 6.75 0.79 -19.44
C LEU A 172 6.93 0.55 -17.95
N ILE A 173 6.35 1.40 -17.10
CA ILE A 173 6.42 1.24 -15.64
C ILE A 173 5.77 -0.08 -15.20
N PRO A 174 4.46 -0.34 -15.42
CA PRO A 174 3.81 -1.57 -14.96
C PRO A 174 4.32 -2.83 -15.67
N LEU A 175 4.68 -2.75 -16.94
CA LEU A 175 5.24 -3.90 -17.67
C LEU A 175 6.62 -4.31 -17.15
N GLY A 176 7.47 -3.34 -16.80
CA GLY A 176 8.76 -3.61 -16.16
C GLY A 176 8.60 -4.34 -14.83
N VAL A 177 7.60 -3.94 -14.02
CA VAL A 177 7.29 -4.58 -12.75
C VAL A 177 6.72 -5.99 -12.93
N ALA A 178 5.86 -6.20 -13.92
CA ALA A 178 5.23 -7.50 -14.17
C ALA A 178 6.26 -8.62 -14.39
N ILE A 179 7.43 -8.32 -14.95
CA ILE A 179 8.49 -9.29 -15.23
C ILE A 179 8.89 -10.07 -13.98
N TYR A 180 9.19 -9.39 -12.88
CA TYR A 180 9.60 -10.10 -11.65
C TYR A 180 8.43 -10.61 -10.82
N VAL A 181 7.27 -9.96 -10.88
CA VAL A 181 6.07 -10.39 -10.15
C VAL A 181 5.55 -11.73 -10.69
N VAL A 182 5.54 -11.91 -12.03
CA VAL A 182 5.17 -13.19 -12.65
C VAL A 182 6.09 -14.33 -12.20
N VAL A 183 7.37 -14.07 -12.01
CA VAL A 183 8.35 -15.11 -11.63
C VAL A 183 8.29 -15.42 -10.14
N GLY A 184 8.16 -14.39 -9.29
CA GLY A 184 8.42 -14.52 -7.86
C GLY A 184 7.19 -14.44 -6.95
N GLY A 185 6.04 -13.99 -7.46
CA GLY A 185 4.80 -13.87 -6.69
C GLY A 185 4.91 -12.94 -5.47
N MET A 186 4.10 -13.22 -4.44
CA MET A 186 3.95 -12.38 -3.25
C MET A 186 5.24 -12.20 -2.45
N ARG A 187 6.04 -13.25 -2.28
CA ARG A 187 7.30 -13.16 -1.51
C ARG A 187 8.33 -12.30 -2.20
N SER A 188 8.44 -12.39 -3.53
CA SER A 188 9.32 -11.52 -4.32
C SER A 188 8.88 -10.05 -4.21
N THR A 189 7.58 -9.80 -4.25
CA THR A 189 7.00 -8.46 -4.05
C THR A 189 7.42 -7.88 -2.70
N LEU A 190 7.30 -8.64 -1.60
CA LEU A 190 7.69 -8.18 -0.26
C LEU A 190 9.20 -7.93 -0.11
N LEU A 191 10.05 -8.73 -0.78
CA LEU A 191 11.50 -8.49 -0.80
C LEU A 191 11.86 -7.25 -1.62
N CYS A 192 11.16 -7.01 -2.72
CA CYS A 192 11.26 -5.80 -3.52
C CYS A 192 10.85 -4.58 -2.70
N ASP A 193 9.71 -4.65 -2.01
CA ASP A 193 9.20 -3.64 -1.10
C ASP A 193 10.23 -3.24 -0.06
N TYR A 194 10.88 -4.22 0.56
CA TYR A 194 11.93 -3.99 1.54
C TYR A 194 13.14 -3.25 0.94
N THR A 195 13.61 -3.70 -0.22
CA THR A 195 14.77 -3.09 -0.89
C THR A 195 14.49 -1.65 -1.29
N HIS A 196 13.30 -1.40 -1.87
CA HIS A 196 12.86 -0.07 -2.25
C HIS A 196 12.72 0.85 -1.03
N THR A 197 12.14 0.36 0.07
CA THR A 197 11.99 1.13 1.31
C THR A 197 13.32 1.58 1.87
N ALA A 198 14.34 0.72 1.85
CA ALA A 198 15.69 1.07 2.34
C ALA A 198 16.30 2.22 1.52
N VAL A 199 16.23 2.15 0.19
CA VAL A 199 16.74 3.21 -0.71
C VAL A 199 15.92 4.50 -0.56
N LEU A 200 14.60 4.38 -0.45
CA LEU A 200 13.67 5.49 -0.26
C LEU A 200 14.01 6.30 1.00
N PHE A 201 14.21 5.65 2.15
CA PHE A 201 14.61 6.34 3.38
C PHE A 201 15.97 7.03 3.24
N ALA A 202 16.95 6.43 2.55
CA ALA A 202 18.24 7.05 2.30
C ALA A 202 18.10 8.34 1.49
N ILE A 203 17.28 8.33 0.42
CA ILE A 203 17.06 9.52 -0.41
C ILE A 203 16.27 10.59 0.35
N ILE A 204 15.24 10.21 1.10
CA ILE A 204 14.46 11.16 1.92
C ILE A 204 15.35 11.83 2.96
N LEU A 205 16.18 11.08 3.68
CA LEU A 205 17.16 11.65 4.63
C LEU A 205 18.14 12.58 3.94
N THR A 206 18.60 12.25 2.74
CA THR A 206 19.46 13.14 1.95
C THR A 206 18.78 14.49 1.68
N PHE A 207 17.51 14.50 1.24
CA PHE A 207 16.77 15.76 1.04
C PHE A 207 16.54 16.52 2.34
N ILE A 208 16.25 15.84 3.45
CA ILE A 208 16.07 16.46 4.76
C ILE A 208 17.35 17.23 5.15
N PHE A 209 18.51 16.56 5.10
CA PHE A 209 19.78 17.20 5.46
C PHE A 209 20.20 18.27 4.45
N THR A 210 19.89 18.07 3.16
CA THR A 210 20.11 19.13 2.17
C THR A 210 19.34 20.39 2.53
N VAL A 211 18.04 20.28 2.78
CA VAL A 211 17.17 21.44 3.05
C VAL A 211 17.51 22.10 4.39
N TYR A 212 17.73 21.30 5.45
CA TYR A 212 17.81 21.83 6.82
C TYR A 212 19.24 21.95 7.38
N ALA A 213 20.27 21.54 6.63
CA ALA A 213 21.65 21.60 7.13
C ALA A 213 22.68 22.08 6.09
N THR A 214 22.56 21.75 4.80
CA THR A 214 23.67 21.93 3.85
C THR A 214 23.39 22.85 2.67
N SER A 215 22.13 23.18 2.38
CA SER A 215 21.78 24.03 1.24
C SER A 215 22.17 25.49 1.46
N ASP A 216 22.86 26.08 0.50
CA ASP A 216 23.17 27.53 0.49
C ASP A 216 21.91 28.42 0.37
N LYS A 217 20.82 27.88 -0.19
CA LYS A 217 19.55 28.60 -0.37
C LYS A 217 18.68 28.60 0.89
N ILE A 218 18.66 27.51 1.64
CA ILE A 218 17.87 27.31 2.88
C ILE A 218 18.79 26.99 4.05
N GLY A 219 19.33 25.77 4.14
CA GLY A 219 20.37 25.31 5.05
C GLY A 219 20.04 25.28 6.55
N SER A 220 18.85 25.73 6.97
CA SER A 220 18.42 25.66 8.36
C SER A 220 16.89 25.80 8.52
N PRO A 221 16.31 25.31 9.63
CA PRO A 221 14.90 25.55 9.96
C PRO A 221 14.60 27.04 10.16
N THR A 222 15.55 27.82 10.70
CA THR A 222 15.40 29.26 10.89
C THR A 222 15.25 29.96 9.55
N ARG A 223 16.12 29.67 8.59
CA ARG A 223 16.05 30.27 7.26
C ARG A 223 14.80 29.85 6.51
N MET A 224 14.39 28.58 6.64
CA MET A 224 13.10 28.12 6.09
C MET A 224 11.93 28.92 6.65
N HIS A 225 11.89 29.13 7.96
CA HIS A 225 10.86 29.93 8.62
C HIS A 225 10.81 31.37 8.08
N GLU A 226 11.97 32.02 7.94
CA GLU A 226 12.06 33.39 7.36
C GLU A 226 11.50 33.43 5.94
N LEU A 227 11.90 32.49 5.09
CA LEU A 227 11.45 32.42 3.69
C LEU A 227 9.95 32.13 3.59
N LEU A 228 9.39 31.27 4.42
CA LEU A 228 7.95 31.00 4.48
C LEU A 228 7.17 32.20 5.00
N THR A 229 7.72 32.96 5.95
CA THR A 229 7.13 34.21 6.43
C THR A 229 7.12 35.27 5.32
N ALA A 230 8.21 35.40 4.58
CA ALA A 230 8.29 36.29 3.43
C ALA A 230 7.31 35.88 2.31
N ALA A 231 7.21 34.59 2.03
CA ALA A 231 6.24 34.06 1.06
C ALA A 231 4.79 34.32 1.49
N SER A 232 4.47 34.28 2.78
CA SER A 232 3.14 34.62 3.31
C SER A 232 2.79 36.09 3.11
N ALA A 233 3.77 36.98 3.16
CA ALA A 233 3.55 38.41 2.91
C ALA A 233 3.26 38.74 1.42
N VAL A 234 3.86 37.96 0.50
CA VAL A 234 3.68 38.15 -0.96
C VAL A 234 2.44 37.43 -1.48
N ALA A 235 2.20 36.20 -1.01
CA ALA A 235 1.09 35.36 -1.45
C ALA A 235 0.44 34.67 -0.23
N PRO A 236 -0.40 35.40 0.54
CA PRO A 236 -1.07 34.85 1.72
C PRO A 236 -2.00 33.70 1.34
N VAL A 237 -2.04 32.67 2.19
CA VAL A 237 -2.90 31.53 1.96
C VAL A 237 -4.30 31.79 2.50
N GLU A 238 -5.29 31.74 1.62
CA GLU A 238 -6.69 31.91 2.01
C GLU A 238 -7.14 30.85 3.01
N GLY A 239 -7.80 31.29 4.09
CA GLY A 239 -8.28 30.38 5.14
C GLY A 239 -7.26 29.98 6.18
N ASN A 240 -5.99 30.40 6.03
CA ASN A 240 -4.96 30.24 7.05
C ASN A 240 -4.96 31.43 8.04
N ALA A 241 -4.56 31.18 9.30
CA ALA A 241 -4.35 32.27 10.25
C ALA A 241 -3.33 33.25 9.71
N HIS A 242 -3.74 34.52 9.59
CA HIS A 242 -2.92 35.62 9.02
C HIS A 242 -2.32 35.33 7.64
N GLY A 243 -2.94 34.42 6.86
CA GLY A 243 -2.41 34.00 5.55
C GLY A 243 -1.10 33.18 5.63
N SER A 244 -0.70 32.72 6.82
CA SER A 244 0.61 32.13 7.08
C SER A 244 0.73 30.70 6.56
N TYR A 245 1.92 30.33 6.04
CA TYR A 245 2.29 28.94 5.72
C TYR A 245 2.71 28.13 6.97
N ILE A 246 3.00 28.78 8.09
CA ILE A 246 3.52 28.16 9.32
C ILE A 246 2.47 28.10 10.44
N THR A 247 1.27 27.67 10.10
CA THR A 247 0.14 27.52 11.03
C THR A 247 -0.63 26.24 10.75
N MET A 248 -1.18 25.63 11.81
CA MET A 248 -2.14 24.53 11.68
C MET A 248 -3.57 25.03 11.40
N ARG A 249 -3.85 26.33 11.61
CA ARG A 249 -5.13 26.95 11.26
C ARG A 249 -5.19 27.17 9.74
N SER A 250 -5.67 26.16 9.03
CA SER A 250 -5.94 26.21 7.60
C SER A 250 -7.32 25.59 7.33
N LYS A 251 -8.28 26.41 6.87
CA LYS A 251 -9.63 25.93 6.56
C LYS A 251 -9.60 24.90 5.42
N ASN A 252 -8.91 25.23 4.34
CA ASN A 252 -8.80 24.35 3.18
C ASN A 252 -7.93 23.12 3.47
N GLY A 253 -6.90 23.28 4.31
CA GLY A 253 -6.13 22.13 4.81
C GLY A 253 -6.96 21.15 5.64
N LEU A 254 -7.89 21.64 6.47
CA LEU A 254 -8.83 20.77 7.21
C LEU A 254 -9.82 20.07 6.28
N ILE A 255 -10.38 20.79 5.28
CA ILE A 255 -11.27 20.21 4.26
C ILE A 255 -10.54 19.07 3.53
N PHE A 256 -9.32 19.35 3.06
CA PHE A 256 -8.47 18.32 2.47
C PHE A 256 -8.26 17.15 3.44
N GLY A 257 -8.01 17.41 4.73
CA GLY A 257 -7.85 16.38 5.75
C GLY A 257 -9.05 15.44 5.85
N VAL A 258 -10.27 15.96 5.81
CA VAL A 258 -11.50 15.14 5.82
C VAL A 258 -11.62 14.29 4.55
N ILE A 259 -11.40 14.90 3.37
CA ILE A 259 -11.38 14.18 2.08
C ILE A 259 -10.34 13.06 2.11
N ASN A 260 -9.15 13.38 2.60
CA ASN A 260 -8.02 12.45 2.72
C ASN A 260 -8.34 11.25 3.63
N ILE A 261 -8.97 11.50 4.78
CA ILE A 261 -9.41 10.43 5.68
C ILE A 261 -10.39 9.49 4.97
N ILE A 262 -11.42 10.02 4.33
CA ILE A 262 -12.47 9.22 3.68
C ILE A 262 -11.91 8.43 2.51
N GLY A 263 -11.16 9.10 1.62
CA GLY A 263 -10.57 8.46 0.45
C GLY A 263 -9.60 7.34 0.81
N ASN A 264 -8.77 7.54 1.83
CA ASN A 264 -7.84 6.50 2.27
C ASN A 264 -8.54 5.37 3.06
N PHE A 265 -9.63 5.63 3.79
CA PHE A 265 -10.46 4.52 4.29
C PHE A 265 -11.01 3.67 3.16
N ALA A 266 -11.48 4.33 2.10
CA ALA A 266 -12.01 3.64 0.94
C ALA A 266 -10.94 2.74 0.29
N THR A 267 -9.74 3.24 0.06
CA THR A 267 -8.67 2.45 -0.54
C THR A 267 -8.17 1.35 0.38
N VAL A 268 -7.78 1.64 1.63
CA VAL A 268 -7.19 0.62 2.53
C VAL A 268 -8.16 -0.54 2.80
N PHE A 269 -9.46 -0.28 2.90
CA PHE A 269 -10.43 -1.33 3.24
C PHE A 269 -10.88 -2.15 2.04
N GLN A 270 -10.71 -1.66 0.82
CA GLN A 270 -11.19 -2.31 -0.40
C GLN A 270 -10.06 -2.82 -1.29
N ASP A 271 -8.86 -2.30 -1.13
CA ASP A 271 -7.71 -2.72 -1.91
C ASP A 271 -7.18 -4.08 -1.43
N GLN A 272 -7.25 -5.06 -2.33
CA GLN A 272 -6.75 -6.41 -2.07
C GLN A 272 -5.25 -6.43 -1.70
N ALA A 273 -4.45 -5.44 -2.11
CA ALA A 273 -3.03 -5.38 -1.78
C ALA A 273 -2.78 -5.32 -0.26
N TYR A 274 -3.65 -4.66 0.51
CA TYR A 274 -3.55 -4.63 1.97
C TYR A 274 -4.01 -5.94 2.61
N TRP A 275 -5.13 -6.50 2.13
CA TRP A 275 -5.60 -7.80 2.58
C TRP A 275 -4.57 -8.90 2.29
N GLN A 276 -3.90 -8.84 1.14
CA GLN A 276 -2.87 -9.79 0.75
C GLN A 276 -1.71 -9.82 1.75
N ARG A 277 -1.28 -8.65 2.25
CA ARG A 277 -0.23 -8.56 3.28
C ARG A 277 -0.68 -9.12 4.62
N ALA A 278 -1.95 -8.86 5.00
CA ALA A 278 -2.53 -9.49 6.17
C ALA A 278 -2.59 -11.02 6.02
N ILE A 279 -2.99 -11.50 4.84
CA ILE A 279 -3.04 -12.94 4.51
C ILE A 279 -1.64 -13.56 4.58
N ALA A 280 -0.64 -12.93 3.96
CA ALA A 280 0.75 -13.42 3.93
C ALA A 280 1.46 -13.38 5.29
N SER A 281 0.98 -12.59 6.24
CA SER A 281 1.60 -12.45 7.57
C SER A 281 1.32 -13.64 8.47
N ARG A 282 2.25 -13.92 9.40
CA ARG A 282 2.03 -14.89 10.49
C ARG A 282 0.88 -14.44 11.39
N PRO A 283 -0.09 -15.32 11.71
CA PRO A 283 -1.29 -14.94 12.47
C PRO A 283 -1.00 -14.24 13.80
N ALA A 284 -0.08 -14.76 14.59
CA ALA A 284 0.26 -14.25 15.91
C ALA A 284 0.86 -12.83 15.89
N THR A 285 1.43 -12.39 14.77
CA THR A 285 2.19 -11.13 14.68
C THR A 285 1.62 -10.09 13.73
N THR A 286 0.52 -10.41 13.05
CA THR A 286 -0.14 -9.55 12.06
C THR A 286 -0.46 -8.14 12.61
N VAL A 287 -1.03 -8.06 13.82
CA VAL A 287 -1.37 -6.79 14.47
C VAL A 287 -0.14 -5.92 14.69
N LYS A 288 0.95 -6.50 15.19
CA LYS A 288 2.21 -5.77 15.43
C LYS A 288 2.77 -5.20 14.13
N ALA A 289 2.69 -5.98 13.04
CA ALA A 289 3.16 -5.56 11.73
C ALA A 289 2.39 -4.33 11.20
N TYR A 290 1.06 -4.32 11.32
CA TYR A 290 0.23 -3.21 10.87
C TYR A 290 0.39 -1.95 11.72
N LEU A 291 0.46 -2.07 13.04
CA LEU A 291 0.71 -0.93 13.92
C LEU A 291 2.10 -0.34 13.68
N LEU A 292 3.12 -1.19 13.57
CA LEU A 292 4.49 -0.75 13.30
C LEU A 292 4.60 -0.10 11.91
N GLY A 293 4.03 -0.74 10.88
CA GLY A 293 4.03 -0.23 9.51
C GLY A 293 3.29 1.10 9.38
N GLY A 294 2.10 1.22 9.98
CA GLY A 294 1.32 2.45 9.97
C GLY A 294 2.03 3.62 10.63
N LEU A 295 2.58 3.41 11.84
CA LEU A 295 3.33 4.45 12.55
C LEU A 295 4.63 4.83 11.82
N ALA A 296 5.32 3.86 11.22
CA ALA A 296 6.52 4.13 10.45
C ALA A 296 6.22 4.88 9.16
N TRP A 297 5.10 4.57 8.50
CA TRP A 297 4.71 5.24 7.27
C TRP A 297 4.40 6.73 7.45
N PHE A 298 3.82 7.14 8.58
CA PHE A 298 3.51 8.54 8.88
C PHE A 298 4.69 9.48 8.61
N ALA A 299 5.91 9.04 8.95
CA ALA A 299 7.12 9.84 8.77
C ALA A 299 7.36 10.26 7.32
N ILE A 300 7.00 9.39 6.35
CA ILE A 300 7.32 9.61 4.94
C ILE A 300 6.60 10.85 4.39
N PRO A 301 5.25 10.89 4.30
CA PRO A 301 4.57 12.06 3.75
C PRO A 301 4.74 13.30 4.63
N PHE A 302 4.75 13.14 5.97
CA PHE A 302 4.89 14.24 6.89
C PHE A 302 6.23 14.96 6.73
N THR A 303 7.33 14.21 6.76
CA THR A 303 8.66 14.81 6.72
C THR A 303 9.06 15.22 5.30
N PHE A 304 8.71 14.41 4.29
CA PHE A 304 9.00 14.74 2.89
C PHE A 304 8.28 16.00 2.44
N ALA A 305 7.00 16.15 2.77
CA ALA A 305 6.22 17.34 2.43
C ALA A 305 6.67 18.58 3.23
N THR A 306 7.02 18.41 4.52
CA THR A 306 7.64 19.46 5.34
C THR A 306 9.00 19.90 4.76
N THR A 307 9.71 18.99 4.09
CA THR A 307 11.01 19.26 3.47
C THR A 307 10.84 19.89 2.08
N LEU A 308 10.48 19.09 1.08
CA LEU A 308 10.45 19.54 -0.33
C LEU A 308 9.19 20.35 -0.67
N GLY A 309 8.04 20.01 -0.06
CA GLY A 309 6.81 20.77 -0.30
C GLY A 309 6.90 22.21 0.20
N LEU A 310 7.44 22.43 1.41
CA LEU A 310 7.69 23.76 1.95
C LEU A 310 8.88 24.44 1.27
N ALA A 311 9.92 23.72 0.85
CA ALA A 311 11.02 24.28 0.08
C ALA A 311 10.53 24.87 -1.25
N ALA A 312 9.53 24.24 -1.90
CA ALA A 312 8.92 24.78 -3.11
C ALA A 312 8.24 26.14 -2.87
N VAL A 313 7.67 26.37 -1.67
CA VAL A 313 7.13 27.67 -1.27
C VAL A 313 8.25 28.65 -0.95
N ALA A 314 9.23 28.22 -0.17
CA ALA A 314 10.35 29.06 0.29
C ALA A 314 11.21 29.57 -0.87
N LEU A 315 11.32 28.80 -1.94
CA LEU A 315 12.11 29.13 -3.12
C LEU A 315 11.31 29.85 -4.22
N ARG A 316 10.06 30.24 -3.97
CA ARG A 316 9.33 31.10 -4.91
C ARG A 316 10.10 32.37 -5.20
N GLY A 317 10.34 32.64 -6.48
CA GLY A 317 11.15 33.80 -6.90
C GLY A 317 12.65 33.52 -6.99
N ASP A 318 13.14 32.35 -6.58
CA ASP A 318 14.51 31.92 -6.89
C ASP A 318 14.65 31.68 -8.41
N PRO A 319 15.74 32.13 -9.05
CA PRO A 319 15.91 31.97 -10.51
C PRO A 319 15.89 30.52 -10.98
N ASP A 320 16.31 29.56 -10.13
CA ASP A 320 16.34 28.15 -10.47
C ASP A 320 15.01 27.44 -10.19
N MET A 321 14.05 28.12 -9.54
CA MET A 321 12.75 27.54 -9.22
C MET A 321 11.78 27.71 -10.38
N LYS A 322 11.25 26.61 -10.89
CA LYS A 322 10.18 26.61 -11.90
C LYS A 322 8.94 27.35 -11.37
N ILE A 323 8.35 28.21 -12.20
CA ILE A 323 7.04 28.80 -11.91
C ILE A 323 5.98 27.69 -12.09
N LEU A 324 5.30 27.39 -11.00
CA LEU A 324 4.29 26.31 -10.98
C LEU A 324 2.90 26.87 -11.29
N THR A 325 2.26 26.29 -12.29
CA THR A 325 0.84 26.56 -12.58
C THR A 325 -0.07 25.74 -11.64
N PRO A 326 -1.36 26.08 -11.50
CA PRO A 326 -2.31 25.24 -10.76
C PRO A 326 -2.36 23.78 -11.26
N ALA A 327 -2.21 23.56 -12.56
CA ALA A 327 -2.13 22.23 -13.17
C ALA A 327 -0.87 21.49 -12.74
N ASP A 328 0.30 22.15 -12.70
CA ASP A 328 1.55 21.54 -12.18
C ASP A 328 1.40 21.13 -10.71
N VAL A 329 0.77 21.99 -9.89
CA VAL A 329 0.53 21.65 -8.48
C VAL A 329 -0.43 20.47 -8.33
N SER A 330 -1.49 20.40 -9.14
CA SER A 330 -2.43 19.26 -9.16
C SER A 330 -1.79 17.98 -9.69
N ALA A 331 -0.80 18.08 -10.56
CA ALA A 331 0.01 16.94 -11.01
C ALA A 331 1.05 16.50 -9.95
N GLY A 332 1.29 17.29 -8.89
CA GLY A 332 2.20 16.95 -7.79
C GLY A 332 3.64 17.40 -7.99
N LEU A 333 3.88 18.35 -8.90
CA LEU A 333 5.23 18.79 -9.27
C LEU A 333 5.98 19.73 -8.30
N PRO A 334 5.40 20.26 -7.17
CA PRO A 334 6.17 21.08 -6.24
C PRO A 334 7.45 20.42 -5.72
N ALA A 335 7.40 19.10 -5.39
CA ALA A 335 8.57 18.39 -4.90
C ALA A 335 9.68 18.29 -5.95
N SER A 336 9.33 18.04 -7.23
CA SER A 336 10.31 17.94 -8.32
C SER A 336 10.95 19.28 -8.64
N ALA A 337 10.16 20.35 -8.64
CA ALA A 337 10.65 21.70 -8.82
C ALA A 337 11.61 22.13 -7.70
N ALA A 338 11.26 21.84 -6.42
CA ALA A 338 12.12 22.14 -5.28
C ALA A 338 13.43 21.34 -5.32
N ALA A 339 13.38 20.04 -5.60
CA ALA A 339 14.56 19.19 -5.70
C ALA A 339 15.51 19.68 -6.82
N ALA A 340 14.95 20.09 -7.95
CA ALA A 340 15.70 20.66 -9.06
C ALA A 340 16.32 22.01 -8.70
N ALA A 341 15.56 22.89 -8.03
CA ALA A 341 16.06 24.22 -7.60
C ALA A 341 17.18 24.12 -6.54
N LEU A 342 17.12 23.12 -5.65
CA LEU A 342 18.10 22.90 -4.58
C LEU A 342 19.42 22.28 -5.07
N LEU A 343 19.34 21.26 -5.89
CA LEU A 343 20.49 20.41 -6.26
C LEU A 343 20.68 20.26 -7.78
N GLY A 344 19.95 21.03 -8.59
CA GLY A 344 20.02 20.94 -10.05
C GLY A 344 19.74 19.53 -10.57
N LYS A 345 20.56 19.09 -11.51
CA LYS A 345 20.41 17.76 -12.13
C LYS A 345 20.51 16.60 -11.14
N SER A 346 21.32 16.73 -10.10
CA SER A 346 21.45 15.68 -9.06
C SER A 346 20.18 15.54 -8.24
N GLY A 347 19.53 16.65 -7.87
CA GLY A 347 18.26 16.64 -7.16
C GLY A 347 17.12 16.07 -8.00
N ALA A 348 17.05 16.46 -9.27
CA ALA A 348 16.09 15.90 -10.23
C ALA A 348 16.28 14.39 -10.41
N THR A 349 17.53 13.92 -10.54
CA THR A 349 17.83 12.49 -10.68
C THR A 349 17.49 11.70 -9.41
N ALA A 350 17.86 12.22 -8.24
CA ALA A 350 17.54 11.58 -6.95
C ALA A 350 16.03 11.45 -6.75
N LEU A 351 15.27 12.51 -7.05
CA LEU A 351 13.82 12.48 -6.96
C LEU A 351 13.19 11.53 -7.99
N LEU A 352 13.70 11.51 -9.21
CA LEU A 352 13.23 10.60 -10.26
C LEU A 352 13.40 9.15 -9.85
N ILE A 353 14.56 8.80 -9.26
CA ILE A 353 14.82 7.45 -8.72
C ILE A 353 13.88 7.15 -7.56
N LEU A 354 13.73 8.08 -6.61
CA LEU A 354 12.85 7.93 -5.45
C LEU A 354 11.41 7.62 -5.89
N LEU A 355 10.87 8.42 -6.81
CA LEU A 355 9.50 8.23 -7.32
C LEU A 355 9.36 6.95 -8.12
N PHE A 356 10.35 6.62 -8.96
CA PHE A 356 10.34 5.38 -9.70
C PHE A 356 10.28 4.16 -8.77
N LEU A 357 11.08 4.14 -7.68
CA LEU A 357 11.05 3.07 -6.69
C LEU A 357 9.71 3.00 -5.95
N ALA A 358 9.15 4.14 -5.54
CA ALA A 358 7.85 4.20 -4.89
C ALA A 358 6.73 3.66 -5.80
N VAL A 359 6.70 4.11 -7.06
CA VAL A 359 5.70 3.69 -8.04
C VAL A 359 5.81 2.20 -8.36
N THR A 360 7.02 1.71 -8.61
CA THR A 360 7.22 0.29 -8.99
C THR A 360 6.93 -0.66 -7.84
N SER A 361 7.25 -0.28 -6.61
CA SER A 361 6.93 -1.05 -5.41
C SER A 361 5.42 -1.16 -5.19
N ALA A 362 4.70 -0.03 -5.19
CA ALA A 362 3.25 -0.04 -5.06
C ALA A 362 2.58 -0.76 -6.24
N CYS A 363 3.08 -0.57 -7.47
CA CYS A 363 2.57 -1.26 -8.65
C CYS A 363 2.71 -2.79 -8.54
N SER A 364 3.82 -3.30 -7.99
CA SER A 364 3.98 -4.75 -7.78
C SER A 364 2.93 -5.32 -6.83
N ALA A 365 2.56 -4.55 -5.80
CA ALA A 365 1.49 -4.90 -4.87
C ALA A 365 0.12 -5.00 -5.57
N GLU A 366 -0.18 -4.03 -6.43
CA GLU A 366 -1.42 -4.01 -7.21
C GLU A 366 -1.50 -5.17 -8.21
N LEU A 367 -0.39 -5.47 -8.90
CA LEU A 367 -0.36 -6.56 -9.88
C LEU A 367 -0.66 -7.92 -9.24
N ILE A 368 -0.05 -8.23 -8.09
CA ILE A 368 -0.31 -9.51 -7.40
C ILE A 368 -1.69 -9.53 -6.75
N ALA A 369 -2.18 -8.39 -6.24
CA ALA A 369 -3.49 -8.28 -5.62
C ALA A 369 -4.61 -8.55 -6.62
N VAL A 370 -4.60 -7.87 -7.76
CA VAL A 370 -5.62 -8.09 -8.82
C VAL A 370 -5.48 -9.47 -9.45
N SER A 371 -4.26 -9.97 -9.62
CA SER A 371 -4.04 -11.36 -10.05
C SER A 371 -4.75 -12.35 -9.13
N SER A 372 -4.71 -12.12 -7.80
CA SER A 372 -5.42 -12.98 -6.83
C SER A 372 -6.94 -12.88 -6.96
N ILE A 373 -7.50 -11.67 -7.14
CA ILE A 373 -8.93 -11.50 -7.42
C ILE A 373 -9.34 -12.25 -8.70
N LEU A 374 -8.60 -12.05 -9.79
CA LEU A 374 -8.88 -12.72 -11.06
C LEU A 374 -8.79 -14.26 -10.95
N THR A 375 -7.88 -14.75 -10.13
CA THR A 375 -7.65 -16.19 -9.94
C THR A 375 -8.71 -16.82 -9.06
N PHE A 376 -8.94 -16.27 -7.87
CA PHE A 376 -9.80 -16.89 -6.86
C PHE A 376 -11.26 -16.46 -6.99
N ASP A 377 -11.52 -15.17 -7.17
CA ASP A 377 -12.88 -14.63 -7.19
C ASP A 377 -13.54 -14.69 -8.58
N VAL A 378 -12.74 -14.66 -9.66
CA VAL A 378 -13.30 -14.76 -11.02
C VAL A 378 -13.14 -16.17 -11.57
N TYR A 379 -11.90 -16.66 -11.72
CA TYR A 379 -11.67 -17.93 -12.40
C TYR A 379 -12.14 -19.13 -11.57
N LYS A 380 -11.70 -19.25 -10.33
CA LYS A 380 -12.04 -20.40 -9.47
C LYS A 380 -13.52 -20.39 -9.06
N GLU A 381 -14.10 -19.23 -8.74
CA GLU A 381 -15.50 -19.15 -8.28
C GLU A 381 -16.52 -19.31 -9.43
N TYR A 382 -16.28 -18.68 -10.60
CA TYR A 382 -17.29 -18.61 -11.67
C TYR A 382 -16.97 -19.44 -12.91
N ILE A 383 -15.69 -19.67 -13.25
CA ILE A 383 -15.31 -20.32 -14.51
C ILE A 383 -14.97 -21.80 -14.29
N ASN A 384 -14.09 -22.11 -13.34
CA ASN A 384 -13.63 -23.47 -13.08
C ASN A 384 -13.47 -23.75 -11.58
N PRO A 385 -14.57 -24.12 -10.86
CA PRO A 385 -14.51 -24.43 -9.42
C PRO A 385 -13.62 -25.65 -9.07
N ARG A 386 -13.25 -26.49 -10.04
CA ARG A 386 -12.40 -27.66 -9.88
C ARG A 386 -11.00 -27.44 -10.45
N ALA A 387 -10.55 -26.18 -10.52
CA ALA A 387 -9.25 -25.83 -11.06
C ALA A 387 -8.12 -26.53 -10.26
N THR A 388 -7.16 -27.09 -10.99
CA THR A 388 -5.93 -27.65 -10.40
C THR A 388 -4.99 -26.53 -9.97
N GLU A 389 -4.04 -26.83 -9.07
CA GLU A 389 -3.02 -25.85 -8.64
C GLU A 389 -2.24 -25.25 -9.81
N GLU A 390 -1.91 -26.08 -10.81
CA GLU A 390 -1.21 -25.61 -12.01
C GLU A 390 -2.05 -24.63 -12.82
N GLN A 391 -3.36 -24.86 -12.93
CA GLN A 391 -4.28 -23.96 -13.62
C GLN A 391 -4.42 -22.64 -12.86
N ILE A 392 -4.54 -22.71 -11.53
CA ILE A 392 -4.58 -21.54 -10.64
C ILE A 392 -3.30 -20.69 -10.84
N LEU A 393 -2.13 -21.32 -10.82
CA LEU A 393 -0.86 -20.64 -11.01
C LEU A 393 -0.74 -20.01 -12.42
N ARG A 394 -1.16 -20.70 -13.47
CA ARG A 394 -1.16 -20.15 -14.85
C ARG A 394 -2.07 -18.93 -14.98
N VAL A 395 -3.27 -18.99 -14.39
CA VAL A 395 -4.21 -17.86 -14.38
C VAL A 395 -3.64 -16.70 -13.56
N GLY A 396 -2.95 -16.98 -12.45
CA GLY A 396 -2.25 -15.97 -11.67
C GLY A 396 -1.18 -15.24 -12.51
N HIS A 397 -0.33 -15.98 -13.23
CA HIS A 397 0.67 -15.37 -14.11
C HIS A 397 0.03 -14.54 -15.23
N ALA A 398 -1.01 -15.07 -15.88
CA ALA A 398 -1.76 -14.34 -16.91
C ALA A 398 -2.44 -13.09 -16.35
N GLY A 399 -2.97 -13.18 -15.11
CA GLY A 399 -3.60 -12.06 -14.40
C GLY A 399 -2.64 -10.91 -14.15
N VAL A 400 -1.40 -11.20 -13.72
CA VAL A 400 -0.35 -10.18 -13.54
C VAL A 400 -0.06 -9.47 -14.86
N ALA A 401 0.17 -10.23 -15.95
CA ALA A 401 0.50 -9.65 -17.24
C ALA A 401 -0.67 -8.83 -17.82
N LEU A 402 -1.89 -9.34 -17.73
CA LEU A 402 -3.10 -8.66 -18.18
C LEU A 402 -3.31 -7.35 -17.42
N TYR A 403 -3.19 -7.38 -16.11
CA TYR A 403 -3.42 -6.19 -15.30
C TYR A 403 -2.35 -5.12 -15.51
N ALA A 404 -1.09 -5.49 -15.78
CA ALA A 404 -0.05 -4.54 -16.15
C ALA A 404 -0.42 -3.74 -17.44
N VAL A 405 -1.03 -4.41 -18.42
CA VAL A 405 -1.55 -3.73 -19.63
C VAL A 405 -2.74 -2.82 -19.27
N ILE A 406 -3.67 -3.29 -18.44
CA ILE A 406 -4.84 -2.51 -17.98
C ILE A 406 -4.38 -1.24 -17.25
N CYS A 407 -3.35 -1.30 -16.41
CA CYS A 407 -2.78 -0.12 -15.75
C CYS A 407 -2.28 0.92 -16.76
N GLY A 408 -1.54 0.49 -17.79
CA GLY A 408 -1.05 1.37 -18.84
C GLY A 408 -2.18 2.03 -19.65
N VAL A 409 -3.21 1.24 -19.99
CA VAL A 409 -4.41 1.73 -20.69
C VAL A 409 -5.18 2.74 -19.84
N ALA A 410 -5.45 2.42 -18.57
CA ALA A 410 -6.19 3.29 -17.67
C ALA A 410 -5.47 4.62 -17.43
N GLY A 411 -4.15 4.58 -17.16
CA GLY A 411 -3.33 5.80 -17.05
C GLY A 411 -3.35 6.64 -18.31
N THR A 412 -3.28 6.02 -19.48
CA THR A 412 -3.35 6.70 -20.77
C THR A 412 -4.70 7.36 -21.01
N ILE A 413 -5.81 6.68 -20.68
CA ILE A 413 -7.16 7.23 -20.79
C ILE A 413 -7.28 8.49 -19.91
N PHE A 414 -6.93 8.40 -18.62
CA PHE A 414 -6.99 9.53 -17.71
C PHE A 414 -6.10 10.70 -18.14
N TYR A 415 -4.92 10.41 -18.67
CA TYR A 415 -4.05 11.44 -19.25
C TYR A 415 -4.72 12.22 -20.39
N TYR A 416 -5.34 11.52 -21.36
CA TYR A 416 -5.98 12.18 -22.50
C TYR A 416 -7.26 12.95 -22.16
N ILE A 417 -8.01 12.54 -21.14
CA ILE A 417 -9.19 13.27 -20.67
C ILE A 417 -8.83 14.41 -19.70
N GLY A 418 -7.54 14.61 -19.40
CA GLY A 418 -7.05 15.71 -18.57
C GLY A 418 -7.22 15.52 -17.07
N ILE A 419 -7.46 14.29 -16.61
CA ILE A 419 -7.55 13.98 -15.19
C ILE A 419 -6.16 13.77 -14.60
N SER A 420 -5.82 14.60 -13.62
CA SER A 420 -4.54 14.51 -12.89
C SER A 420 -4.59 13.49 -11.75
N MET A 421 -3.40 13.09 -11.27
CA MET A 421 -3.26 12.28 -10.07
C MET A 421 -3.97 12.91 -8.85
N GLY A 422 -3.80 14.22 -8.65
CA GLY A 422 -4.41 14.94 -7.52
C GLY A 422 -5.94 14.97 -7.58
N TRP A 423 -6.51 15.08 -8.77
CA TRP A 423 -7.96 14.99 -8.97
C TRP A 423 -8.49 13.60 -8.59
N LEU A 424 -7.85 12.53 -9.09
CA LEU A 424 -8.21 11.16 -8.74
C LEU A 424 -8.08 10.90 -7.23
N TYR A 425 -7.04 11.46 -6.60
CA TYR A 425 -6.80 11.33 -5.17
C TYR A 425 -7.94 11.90 -4.31
N THR A 426 -8.49 13.04 -4.69
CA THR A 426 -9.63 13.63 -3.97
C THR A 426 -10.97 12.98 -4.34
N PHE A 427 -11.08 12.42 -5.54
CA PHE A 427 -12.28 11.74 -6.04
C PHE A 427 -12.46 10.32 -5.52
N MET A 428 -11.38 9.62 -5.14
CA MET A 428 -11.46 8.20 -4.77
C MET A 428 -12.49 7.90 -3.69
N GLY A 429 -12.70 8.79 -2.72
CA GLY A 429 -13.70 8.57 -1.69
C GLY A 429 -15.14 8.83 -2.14
N VAL A 430 -15.36 9.63 -3.19
CA VAL A 430 -16.69 9.80 -3.81
C VAL A 430 -17.14 8.47 -4.44
N LEU A 431 -16.22 7.80 -5.14
CA LEU A 431 -16.52 6.54 -5.83
C LEU A 431 -16.56 5.34 -4.86
N LEU A 432 -15.67 5.31 -3.89
CA LEU A 432 -15.38 4.09 -3.11
C LEU A 432 -15.84 4.18 -1.65
N GLY A 433 -16.08 5.39 -1.12
CA GLY A 433 -16.34 5.61 0.31
C GLY A 433 -17.56 4.87 0.86
N SER A 434 -18.57 4.63 0.02
CA SER A 434 -19.81 3.99 0.42
C SER A 434 -19.66 2.53 0.88
N ALA A 435 -18.67 1.80 0.38
CA ALA A 435 -18.45 0.39 0.71
C ALA A 435 -17.55 0.18 1.94
N VAL A 436 -16.93 1.22 2.50
CA VAL A 436 -16.01 1.14 3.65
C VAL A 436 -16.65 0.45 4.85
N VAL A 437 -17.76 0.98 5.32
CA VAL A 437 -18.46 0.44 6.50
C VAL A 437 -19.03 -0.95 6.21
N PRO A 438 -19.73 -1.19 5.07
CA PRO A 438 -20.19 -2.53 4.70
C PRO A 438 -19.12 -3.61 4.75
N ILE A 439 -17.93 -3.34 4.21
CA ILE A 439 -16.81 -4.30 4.20
C ILE A 439 -16.26 -4.53 5.61
N ALA A 440 -16.12 -3.48 6.40
CA ALA A 440 -15.70 -3.62 7.79
C ALA A 440 -16.68 -4.48 8.59
N LEU A 441 -18.00 -4.27 8.40
CA LEU A 441 -19.04 -5.05 9.05
C LEU A 441 -19.07 -6.50 8.57
N ALA A 442 -18.76 -6.77 7.29
CA ALA A 442 -18.70 -8.12 6.73
C ALA A 442 -17.78 -9.06 7.51
N ILE A 443 -16.69 -8.55 8.06
CA ILE A 443 -15.66 -9.34 8.74
C ILE A 443 -15.73 -9.24 10.27
N THR A 444 -16.25 -8.12 10.78
CA THR A 444 -16.18 -7.84 12.22
C THR A 444 -17.50 -8.11 12.95
N TRP A 445 -18.63 -7.95 12.30
CA TRP A 445 -19.94 -7.95 12.98
C TRP A 445 -20.85 -9.08 12.51
N ARG A 446 -21.09 -10.08 13.38
CA ARG A 446 -21.92 -11.25 13.13
C ARG A 446 -23.34 -10.91 12.64
N LYS A 447 -23.91 -9.81 13.15
CA LYS A 447 -25.30 -9.40 12.86
C LYS A 447 -25.45 -8.50 11.63
N ALA A 448 -24.38 -8.21 10.90
CA ALA A 448 -24.45 -7.36 9.72
C ALA A 448 -25.34 -7.98 8.64
N ASN A 449 -26.31 -7.18 8.17
CA ASN A 449 -27.34 -7.61 7.23
C ASN A 449 -26.81 -7.47 5.78
N LYS A 450 -27.00 -8.52 4.98
CA LYS A 450 -26.65 -8.58 3.56
C LYS A 450 -27.21 -7.41 2.76
N TRP A 451 -28.52 -7.22 2.83
CA TRP A 451 -29.21 -6.22 2.00
C TRP A 451 -28.94 -4.80 2.48
N GLY A 452 -28.75 -4.61 3.79
CA GLY A 452 -28.31 -3.34 4.35
C GLY A 452 -26.92 -2.94 3.86
N CYS A 453 -25.99 -3.88 3.79
CA CYS A 453 -24.64 -3.64 3.30
C CYS A 453 -24.59 -3.40 1.78
N ILE A 454 -25.29 -4.20 0.98
CA ILE A 454 -25.39 -4.01 -0.48
C ILE A 454 -26.11 -2.69 -0.79
N GLY A 455 -27.28 -2.46 -0.19
CA GLY A 455 -28.05 -1.25 -0.40
C GLY A 455 -27.32 0.00 0.03
N GLY A 456 -26.62 -0.06 1.18
CA GLY A 456 -25.76 1.03 1.66
C GLY A 456 -24.63 1.36 0.69
N ALA A 457 -23.91 0.35 0.20
CA ALA A 457 -22.83 0.56 -0.76
C ALA A 457 -23.33 1.21 -2.07
N ILE A 458 -24.44 0.71 -2.64
CA ILE A 458 -25.01 1.24 -3.89
C ILE A 458 -25.63 2.63 -3.68
N ALA A 459 -26.46 2.81 -2.64
CA ALA A 459 -27.11 4.09 -2.37
C ALA A 459 -26.09 5.18 -2.04
N GLY A 460 -25.06 4.85 -1.24
CA GLY A 460 -23.99 5.77 -0.92
C GLY A 460 -23.15 6.17 -2.13
N LEU A 461 -22.88 5.25 -3.06
CA LEU A 461 -22.24 5.56 -4.33
C LEU A 461 -23.07 6.53 -5.17
N CYS A 462 -24.36 6.20 -5.38
CA CYS A 462 -25.24 7.05 -6.17
C CYS A 462 -25.40 8.45 -5.57
N LEU A 463 -25.69 8.54 -4.26
CA LEU A 463 -25.86 9.82 -3.58
C LEU A 463 -24.55 10.59 -3.41
N GLY A 464 -23.41 9.91 -3.29
CA GLY A 464 -22.10 10.53 -3.33
C GLY A 464 -21.82 11.23 -4.65
N ILE A 465 -22.08 10.56 -5.78
CA ILE A 465 -21.95 11.15 -7.11
C ILE A 465 -22.93 12.32 -7.30
N VAL A 466 -24.19 12.16 -6.88
CA VAL A 466 -25.19 13.25 -6.96
C VAL A 466 -24.76 14.45 -6.13
N ALA A 467 -24.37 14.25 -4.88
CA ALA A 467 -23.92 15.34 -4.00
C ALA A 467 -22.70 16.08 -4.58
N TRP A 468 -21.73 15.34 -5.13
CA TRP A 468 -20.56 15.88 -5.79
C TRP A 468 -20.94 16.76 -7.00
N LEU A 469 -21.71 16.22 -7.95
CA LEU A 469 -22.07 16.91 -9.18
C LEU A 469 -23.03 18.09 -8.93
N VAL A 470 -24.00 17.94 -8.02
CA VAL A 470 -24.92 19.03 -7.65
C VAL A 470 -24.15 20.18 -6.99
N THR A 471 -23.20 19.86 -6.11
CA THR A 471 -22.35 20.89 -5.48
C THR A 471 -21.49 21.61 -6.53
N ALA A 472 -20.90 20.87 -7.48
CA ALA A 472 -20.15 21.46 -8.58
C ALA A 472 -21.03 22.37 -9.45
N ALA A 473 -22.19 21.90 -9.87
CA ALA A 473 -23.14 22.68 -10.68
C ALA A 473 -23.62 23.95 -9.96
N ALA A 474 -23.95 23.85 -8.66
CA ALA A 474 -24.44 24.98 -7.88
C ALA A 474 -23.38 26.06 -7.63
N ARG A 475 -22.08 25.69 -7.57
CA ARG A 475 -20.99 26.62 -7.33
C ARG A 475 -20.39 27.23 -8.60
N HIS A 476 -20.64 26.63 -9.75
CA HIS A 476 -20.05 27.01 -11.03
C HIS A 476 -21.11 27.26 -12.12
N ASP A 477 -22.24 27.79 -11.75
CA ASP A 477 -23.33 28.22 -12.68
C ASP A 477 -23.73 27.12 -13.67
N GLY A 478 -23.74 25.85 -13.22
CA GLY A 478 -24.10 24.67 -14.02
C GLY A 478 -22.98 24.14 -14.92
N VAL A 479 -21.77 24.72 -14.90
CA VAL A 479 -20.65 24.26 -15.72
C VAL A 479 -19.94 23.09 -15.04
N LEU A 480 -19.92 21.92 -15.69
CA LEU A 480 -19.28 20.71 -15.23
C LEU A 480 -18.08 20.38 -16.12
N THR A 481 -16.87 20.59 -15.61
CA THR A 481 -15.60 20.24 -16.24
C THR A 481 -14.71 19.50 -15.24
N VAL A 482 -13.57 18.98 -15.67
CA VAL A 482 -12.58 18.39 -14.76
C VAL A 482 -12.12 19.41 -13.71
N GLU A 483 -11.97 20.68 -14.09
CA GLU A 483 -11.54 21.75 -13.19
C GLU A 483 -12.63 22.08 -12.14
N THR A 484 -13.87 22.34 -12.57
CA THR A 484 -14.98 22.72 -11.68
C THR A 484 -15.40 21.60 -10.74
N THR A 485 -15.32 20.36 -11.18
CA THR A 485 -15.64 19.18 -10.34
C THR A 485 -14.51 18.81 -9.40
N GLY A 486 -13.28 19.29 -9.63
CA GLY A 486 -12.10 19.03 -8.80
C GLY A 486 -11.95 19.93 -7.58
N GLY A 487 -12.90 20.81 -7.30
CA GLY A 487 -12.85 21.74 -6.17
C GLY A 487 -12.96 21.04 -4.81
N ASP A 488 -12.35 21.64 -3.77
CA ASP A 488 -12.28 21.05 -2.42
C ASP A 488 -13.68 20.82 -1.80
N TYR A 489 -14.63 21.75 -2.00
CA TYR A 489 -15.98 21.62 -1.45
C TYR A 489 -16.83 20.59 -2.21
N GLU A 490 -16.66 20.52 -3.51
CA GLU A 490 -17.32 19.58 -4.41
C GLU A 490 -16.92 18.15 -4.03
N MET A 491 -15.62 17.92 -3.91
CA MET A 491 -15.07 16.63 -3.47
C MET A 491 -15.47 16.30 -2.03
N LEU A 492 -15.48 17.29 -1.11
CA LEU A 492 -15.92 17.09 0.27
C LEU A 492 -17.37 16.60 0.34
N ALA A 493 -18.27 17.26 -0.39
CA ALA A 493 -19.69 16.91 -0.40
C ALA A 493 -19.91 15.48 -0.88
N GLY A 494 -19.27 15.08 -1.97
CA GLY A 494 -19.36 13.72 -2.51
C GLY A 494 -18.77 12.67 -1.57
N ASN A 495 -17.61 12.93 -1.01
CA ASN A 495 -16.94 12.03 -0.06
C ASN A 495 -17.80 11.79 1.20
N LEU A 496 -18.32 12.87 1.81
CA LEU A 496 -19.16 12.77 3.01
C LEU A 496 -20.48 12.05 2.73
N ALA A 497 -21.13 12.35 1.60
CA ALA A 497 -22.36 11.69 1.22
C ALA A 497 -22.14 10.19 0.96
N ALA A 498 -21.08 9.82 0.24
CA ALA A 498 -20.76 8.42 -0.05
C ALA A 498 -20.59 7.60 1.23
N ILE A 499 -19.64 7.98 2.09
CA ILE A 499 -19.33 7.21 3.31
C ILE A 499 -20.46 7.31 4.34
N GLY A 500 -21.11 8.48 4.46
CA GLY A 500 -22.18 8.71 5.42
C GLY A 500 -23.41 7.87 5.09
N VAL A 501 -23.91 7.93 3.85
CA VAL A 501 -25.07 7.15 3.43
C VAL A 501 -24.76 5.65 3.46
N GLY A 502 -23.60 5.25 2.93
CA GLY A 502 -23.18 3.84 2.94
C GLY A 502 -23.12 3.27 4.35
N GLY A 503 -22.49 3.99 5.27
CA GLY A 503 -22.37 3.58 6.66
C GLY A 503 -23.69 3.58 7.42
N ILE A 504 -24.49 4.63 7.31
CA ILE A 504 -25.78 4.75 7.99
C ILE A 504 -26.74 3.65 7.53
N VAL A 505 -26.93 3.48 6.22
CA VAL A 505 -27.85 2.46 5.69
C VAL A 505 -27.40 1.06 6.11
N ALA A 506 -26.13 0.71 5.93
CA ALA A 506 -25.61 -0.60 6.33
C ALA A 506 -25.83 -0.88 7.82
N THR A 507 -25.51 0.10 8.67
CA THR A 507 -25.61 -0.05 10.13
C THR A 507 -27.05 -0.10 10.60
N VAL A 508 -27.89 0.84 10.18
CA VAL A 508 -29.30 0.93 10.62
C VAL A 508 -30.08 -0.30 10.18
N VAL A 509 -29.96 -0.72 8.91
CA VAL A 509 -30.64 -1.91 8.43
C VAL A 509 -30.18 -3.16 9.17
N SER A 510 -28.89 -3.28 9.50
CA SER A 510 -28.36 -4.39 10.28
C SER A 510 -28.85 -4.40 11.74
N TYR A 511 -29.17 -3.24 12.31
CA TYR A 511 -29.81 -3.18 13.64
C TYR A 511 -31.29 -3.53 13.60
N ILE A 512 -32.02 -3.13 12.55
CA ILE A 512 -33.47 -3.40 12.41
C ILE A 512 -33.71 -4.86 12.03
N TRP A 513 -32.91 -5.40 11.11
CA TRP A 513 -33.02 -6.77 10.60
C TRP A 513 -31.66 -7.48 10.73
N PRO A 514 -31.24 -7.84 11.97
CA PRO A 514 -29.95 -8.49 12.17
C PRO A 514 -29.96 -9.89 11.58
N GLU A 515 -28.85 -10.28 10.92
CA GLU A 515 -28.54 -11.66 10.58
C GLU A 515 -27.83 -12.35 11.78
N ASP A 516 -27.82 -13.67 11.77
CA ASP A 516 -27.03 -14.45 12.72
C ASP A 516 -26.06 -15.35 11.93
N PHE A 517 -24.87 -14.83 11.64
CA PHE A 517 -23.88 -15.53 10.81
C PHE A 517 -22.94 -16.37 11.67
N ASP A 518 -22.76 -17.63 11.26
CA ASP A 518 -21.76 -18.51 11.87
C ASP A 518 -20.40 -18.39 11.15
N TRP A 519 -19.37 -17.95 11.88
CA TRP A 519 -18.01 -17.80 11.36
C TRP A 519 -17.35 -19.11 10.95
N GLU A 520 -17.87 -20.28 11.35
CA GLU A 520 -17.32 -21.55 10.92
C GLU A 520 -17.40 -21.71 9.39
N ALA A 521 -18.41 -21.14 8.76
CA ALA A 521 -18.55 -21.12 7.31
C ALA A 521 -17.34 -20.43 6.62
N THR A 522 -16.85 -19.32 7.18
CA THR A 522 -15.68 -18.64 6.63
C THR A 522 -14.34 -19.22 7.08
N ARG A 523 -14.28 -19.85 8.27
CA ARG A 523 -13.09 -20.57 8.72
C ARG A 523 -12.81 -21.83 7.90
N SER A 524 -13.83 -22.41 7.30
CA SER A 524 -13.71 -23.59 6.45
C SER A 524 -13.27 -23.29 5.02
N ILE A 525 -13.27 -22.00 4.60
CA ILE A 525 -12.81 -21.60 3.26
C ILE A 525 -11.36 -22.05 3.06
N ASN A 526 -11.11 -22.84 2.01
CA ASN A 526 -9.79 -23.33 1.62
C ASN A 526 -8.99 -24.04 2.75
N LYS A 527 -9.68 -24.53 3.80
CA LYS A 527 -9.03 -25.23 4.90
C LYS A 527 -8.36 -26.50 4.38
N PRO A 528 -7.07 -26.74 4.66
CA PRO A 528 -6.41 -27.97 4.28
C PRO A 528 -7.15 -29.18 4.84
N ALA A 529 -7.28 -30.25 4.04
CA ALA A 529 -7.86 -31.48 4.52
C ALA A 529 -7.00 -32.05 5.66
N PRO A 530 -7.60 -32.54 6.77
CA PRO A 530 -6.82 -33.17 7.83
C PRO A 530 -6.07 -34.35 7.24
N VAL A 531 -4.76 -34.41 7.46
CA VAL A 531 -3.92 -35.54 7.05
C VAL A 531 -4.44 -36.79 7.81
N SER A 532 -5.14 -37.68 7.10
CA SER A 532 -5.68 -38.86 7.71
C SER A 532 -4.55 -39.81 8.12
N LYS A 533 -4.41 -40.05 9.41
CA LYS A 533 -3.43 -41.01 9.98
C LYS A 533 -3.64 -42.47 9.52
N HIS A 534 -4.72 -42.74 8.75
CA HIS A 534 -5.12 -44.07 8.36
C HIS A 534 -4.59 -44.57 7.00
N THR A 535 -3.97 -43.71 6.17
CA THR A 535 -3.49 -44.16 4.86
C THR A 535 -2.09 -44.83 4.91
N GLU A 536 -1.40 -44.79 6.06
CA GLU A 536 -0.06 -45.39 6.20
C GLU A 536 -0.05 -46.90 6.49
N ALA A 537 -1.15 -47.46 6.96
CA ALA A 537 -1.18 -48.88 7.34
C ALA A 537 -1.55 -49.86 6.21
N GLU A 538 -2.26 -49.38 5.16
CA GLU A 538 -2.72 -50.27 4.08
C GLU A 538 -1.81 -50.34 2.83
N LYS A 539 -0.80 -49.49 2.71
CA LYS A 539 0.11 -49.49 1.53
C LYS A 539 1.46 -50.18 1.73
N VAL A 540 1.67 -50.81 2.88
CA VAL A 540 2.96 -51.51 3.18
C VAL A 540 2.96 -52.98 2.75
N GLN A 541 1.86 -53.51 2.22
CA GLN A 541 1.74 -54.94 1.96
C GLN A 541 1.72 -55.37 0.49
N GLU A 542 1.84 -54.49 -0.49
CA GLU A 542 2.02 -54.91 -1.88
C GLU A 542 3.09 -54.00 -2.56
N ASP A 543 4.25 -54.57 -2.78
CA ASP A 543 5.15 -54.55 -3.94
C ASP A 543 6.62 -54.57 -3.55
N SER A 544 7.16 -55.76 -3.49
CA SER A 544 8.59 -56.02 -3.60
C SER A 544 8.90 -56.20 -5.10
N ASP A 545 9.17 -55.13 -5.83
CA ASP A 545 10.04 -55.14 -7.02
C ASP A 545 10.06 -53.73 -7.70
N SER A 546 11.14 -53.05 -7.57
CA SER A 546 11.83 -52.23 -8.57
C SER A 546 12.56 -51.01 -7.97
N ASP A 547 13.86 -50.96 -8.16
CA ASP A 547 14.82 -49.94 -7.67
C ASP A 547 14.64 -48.50 -8.24
N LYS A 548 13.59 -48.24 -9.02
CA LYS A 548 13.31 -46.89 -9.55
C LYS A 548 12.22 -46.10 -8.85
N LYS A 549 11.50 -46.70 -7.90
CA LYS A 549 10.43 -46.04 -7.10
C LYS A 549 10.91 -45.39 -5.80
N GLY A 550 12.16 -45.60 -5.41
CA GLY A 550 12.70 -45.14 -4.13
C GLY A 550 12.79 -43.61 -3.98
N GLU A 551 13.11 -42.90 -5.04
CA GLU A 551 13.27 -41.40 -4.99
C GLU A 551 11.93 -40.64 -4.95
N GLU A 552 10.90 -41.16 -5.61
CA GLU A 552 9.58 -40.50 -5.65
C GLU A 552 8.78 -40.75 -4.34
N ILE A 553 8.94 -41.92 -3.73
CA ILE A 553 8.30 -42.27 -2.43
C ILE A 553 8.97 -41.52 -1.27
N VAL A 554 10.28 -41.30 -1.32
CA VAL A 554 11.03 -40.52 -0.30
C VAL A 554 10.66 -39.05 -0.40
N SER A 555 10.48 -38.51 -1.62
CA SER A 555 10.04 -37.13 -1.85
C SER A 555 8.62 -36.87 -1.33
N THR A 556 7.69 -37.81 -1.56
CA THR A 556 6.29 -37.66 -1.11
C THR A 556 6.17 -37.81 0.44
N LYS A 557 6.98 -38.69 1.06
CA LYS A 557 7.01 -38.82 2.52
C LYS A 557 7.67 -37.64 3.24
N ALA A 558 8.71 -37.07 2.65
CA ALA A 558 9.37 -35.87 3.19
C ALA A 558 8.46 -34.64 3.12
N ALA A 559 7.68 -34.48 2.04
CA ALA A 559 6.69 -33.41 1.90
C ALA A 559 5.56 -33.55 2.94
N SER A 560 5.01 -34.76 3.17
CA SER A 560 3.93 -34.96 4.13
C SER A 560 4.34 -34.77 5.60
N ILE A 561 5.61 -34.96 5.94
CA ILE A 561 6.13 -34.74 7.30
C ILE A 561 6.44 -33.26 7.52
N ALA A 562 6.97 -32.58 6.52
CA ALA A 562 7.14 -31.11 6.57
C ALA A 562 5.78 -30.41 6.73
N ASP A 563 4.78 -30.80 5.95
CA ASP A 563 3.41 -30.28 6.05
C ASP A 563 2.76 -30.53 7.42
N SER A 564 3.09 -31.66 8.10
CA SER A 564 2.54 -31.96 9.44
C SER A 564 3.21 -31.14 10.57
N PHE A 565 4.48 -30.77 10.42
CA PHE A 565 5.17 -29.87 11.36
C PHE A 565 4.69 -28.43 11.19
N ASP A 566 4.57 -27.97 9.95
CA ASP A 566 4.04 -26.65 9.64
C ASP A 566 2.56 -26.52 10.08
N ALA A 567 1.74 -27.56 9.90
CA ALA A 567 0.35 -27.58 10.33
C ALA A 567 0.17 -27.50 11.85
N ASN A 568 1.07 -28.13 12.64
CA ASN A 568 1.03 -28.04 14.09
C ASN A 568 1.51 -26.67 14.61
N GLU A 569 2.51 -26.08 13.97
CA GLU A 569 2.98 -24.73 14.28
C GLU A 569 1.92 -23.69 13.90
N GLU A 570 1.29 -23.84 12.75
CA GLU A 570 0.19 -23.01 12.27
C GLU A 570 -1.07 -23.12 13.15
N ALA A 571 -1.42 -24.31 13.62
CA ALA A 571 -2.53 -24.53 14.56
C ALA A 571 -2.29 -23.83 15.91
N ASN A 572 -1.05 -23.79 16.40
CA ASN A 572 -0.68 -23.06 17.61
C ASN A 572 -0.70 -21.53 17.39
N GLU A 573 -0.38 -21.05 16.19
CA GLU A 573 -0.44 -19.62 15.82
C GLU A 573 -1.89 -19.13 15.64
N LEU A 574 -2.85 -19.99 15.36
CA LEU A 574 -4.28 -19.69 15.21
C LEU A 574 -5.08 -19.81 16.53
N ASP A 575 -4.42 -19.82 17.70
CA ASP A 575 -5.12 -19.85 18.99
C ASP A 575 -6.16 -18.73 19.11
N PRO A 576 -7.46 -19.05 19.21
CA PRO A 576 -8.52 -18.04 19.25
C PRO A 576 -8.40 -17.09 20.44
N VAL A 577 -7.82 -17.54 21.56
CA VAL A 577 -7.63 -16.71 22.76
C VAL A 577 -6.54 -15.68 22.52
N ALA A 578 -5.41 -16.08 21.93
CA ALA A 578 -4.30 -15.19 21.59
C ALA A 578 -4.73 -14.15 20.53
N LEU A 579 -5.43 -14.59 19.47
CA LEU A 579 -5.95 -13.72 18.42
C LEU A 579 -7.01 -12.73 18.96
N SER A 580 -7.86 -13.14 19.89
CA SER A 580 -8.82 -12.25 20.52
C SER A 580 -8.16 -11.20 21.43
N LYS A 581 -7.07 -11.56 22.13
CA LYS A 581 -6.23 -10.58 22.86
C LYS A 581 -5.56 -9.60 21.91
N ALA A 582 -5.01 -10.09 20.79
CA ALA A 582 -4.41 -9.26 19.75
C ALA A 582 -5.42 -8.29 19.13
N PHE A 583 -6.65 -8.74 18.87
CA PHE A 583 -7.74 -7.87 18.41
C PHE A 583 -8.09 -6.76 19.40
N ARG A 584 -8.19 -7.08 20.69
CA ARG A 584 -8.45 -6.06 21.73
C ARG A 584 -7.30 -5.06 21.83
N PHE A 585 -6.07 -5.52 21.78
CA PHE A 585 -4.89 -4.65 21.76
C PHE A 585 -4.88 -3.75 20.50
N ALA A 586 -5.14 -4.32 19.31
CA ALA A 586 -5.29 -3.54 18.09
C ALA A 586 -6.35 -2.47 18.20
N SER A 587 -7.52 -2.81 18.76
CA SER A 587 -8.65 -1.88 18.91
C SER A 587 -8.29 -0.68 19.78
N TRP A 588 -7.77 -0.91 20.99
CA TRP A 588 -7.40 0.18 21.89
C TRP A 588 -6.25 1.03 21.37
N SER A 589 -5.21 0.39 20.78
CA SER A 589 -4.08 1.11 20.23
C SER A 589 -4.48 1.94 19.01
N SER A 590 -5.25 1.37 18.09
CA SER A 590 -5.68 2.06 16.86
C SER A 590 -6.64 3.22 17.16
N ILE A 591 -7.62 3.02 18.05
CA ILE A 591 -8.55 4.07 18.45
C ILE A 591 -7.81 5.18 19.21
N GLY A 592 -6.90 4.82 20.12
CA GLY A 592 -6.07 5.79 20.82
C GLY A 592 -5.22 6.64 19.88
N LEU A 593 -4.55 6.01 18.94
CA LEU A 593 -3.75 6.71 17.93
C LEU A 593 -4.62 7.56 16.99
N PHE A 594 -5.78 7.06 16.58
CA PHE A 594 -6.76 7.86 15.81
C PHE A 594 -7.13 9.13 16.57
N VAL A 595 -7.50 9.02 17.84
CA VAL A 595 -7.86 10.17 18.68
C VAL A 595 -6.70 11.15 18.81
N ILE A 596 -5.47 10.66 18.99
CA ILE A 596 -4.28 11.51 19.09
C ILE A 596 -4.01 12.24 17.78
N LEU A 597 -3.94 11.52 16.66
CA LEU A 597 -3.49 12.08 15.37
C LEU A 597 -4.54 12.95 14.70
N ILE A 598 -5.83 12.70 14.90
CA ILE A 598 -6.93 13.40 14.21
C ILE A 598 -7.62 14.44 15.11
N LEU A 599 -7.70 14.19 16.43
CA LEU A 599 -8.45 15.06 17.34
C LEU A 599 -7.54 15.84 18.28
N LEU A 600 -6.74 15.16 19.11
CA LEU A 600 -6.03 15.78 20.23
C LEU A 600 -4.87 16.69 19.81
N VAL A 601 -4.18 16.38 18.73
CA VAL A 601 -3.07 17.21 18.25
C VAL A 601 -3.56 18.29 17.28
N PRO A 602 -4.23 17.97 16.15
CA PRO A 602 -4.50 18.98 15.13
C PRO A 602 -5.63 19.95 15.51
N LEU A 603 -6.69 19.51 16.22
CA LEU A 603 -7.82 20.40 16.48
C LEU A 603 -7.50 21.52 17.48
N PRO A 604 -6.82 21.27 18.63
CA PRO A 604 -6.37 22.38 19.48
C PRO A 604 -5.46 23.37 18.75
N LEU A 605 -4.53 22.87 17.94
CA LEU A 605 -3.65 23.71 17.14
C LEU A 605 -4.41 24.50 16.05
N PHE A 606 -5.44 23.91 15.47
CA PHE A 606 -6.33 24.57 14.54
C PHE A 606 -7.12 25.70 15.18
N PHE A 607 -7.76 25.47 16.33
CA PHE A 607 -8.60 26.44 17.03
C PHE A 607 -7.79 27.54 17.72
N SER A 608 -6.55 27.26 18.15
CA SER A 608 -5.67 28.25 18.75
C SER A 608 -5.23 29.34 17.76
N GLN A 609 -5.37 29.12 16.46
CA GLN A 609 -4.91 30.03 15.39
C GLN A 609 -3.41 30.38 15.50
N HIS A 610 -2.64 29.52 16.15
CA HIS A 610 -1.23 29.75 16.42
C HIS A 610 -0.41 29.77 15.14
N VAL A 611 0.41 30.79 14.96
CA VAL A 611 1.47 30.86 13.95
C VAL A 611 2.78 30.52 14.66
N TYR A 612 3.46 29.49 14.19
CA TYR A 612 4.67 29.00 14.83
C TYR A 612 5.80 30.04 14.78
N THR A 613 6.44 30.21 15.92
CA THR A 613 7.71 30.95 16.01
C THR A 613 8.86 30.10 15.48
N VAL A 614 10.06 30.68 15.31
CA VAL A 614 11.25 29.96 14.88
C VAL A 614 11.53 28.71 15.75
N PRO A 615 11.53 28.78 17.11
CA PRO A 615 11.70 27.59 17.93
C PRO A 615 10.58 26.55 17.75
N GLY A 616 9.33 27.01 17.61
CA GLY A 616 8.19 26.11 17.38
C GLY A 616 8.29 25.37 16.04
N PHE A 617 8.66 26.06 14.97
CA PHE A 617 8.88 25.46 13.65
C PHE A 617 10.10 24.53 13.66
N THR A 618 11.19 24.90 14.36
CA THR A 618 12.36 24.03 14.54
C THR A 618 11.96 22.75 15.25
N GLY A 619 11.12 22.85 16.29
CA GLY A 619 10.54 21.67 16.97
C GLY A 619 9.72 20.79 16.04
N TRP A 620 8.91 21.38 15.16
CA TRP A 620 8.15 20.67 14.13
C TRP A 620 9.05 19.85 13.19
N VAL A 621 10.11 20.48 12.68
CA VAL A 621 11.10 19.81 11.82
C VAL A 621 11.84 18.71 12.59
N ALA A 622 12.24 18.96 13.84
CA ALA A 622 12.94 17.98 14.68
C ALA A 622 12.08 16.74 14.94
N VAL A 623 10.78 16.90 15.18
CA VAL A 623 9.84 15.77 15.31
C VAL A 623 9.83 14.94 14.04
N GLY A 624 9.73 15.57 12.87
CA GLY A 624 9.76 14.87 11.58
C GLY A 624 11.06 14.09 11.38
N ILE A 625 12.19 14.69 11.63
CA ILE A 625 13.51 14.05 11.50
C ILE A 625 13.63 12.84 12.45
N THR A 626 13.30 13.04 13.72
CA THR A 626 13.34 11.97 14.74
C THR A 626 12.45 10.80 14.35
N TRP A 627 11.21 11.10 13.92
CA TRP A 627 10.27 10.07 13.49
C TRP A 627 10.78 9.31 12.25
N THR A 628 11.41 10.01 11.31
CA THR A 628 12.00 9.38 10.11
C THR A 628 13.11 8.40 10.48
N PHE A 629 13.99 8.75 11.43
CA PHE A 629 15.02 7.82 11.91
C PHE A 629 14.44 6.62 12.65
N CYS A 630 13.45 6.83 13.53
CA CYS A 630 12.74 5.73 14.21
C CYS A 630 12.06 4.80 13.21
N SER A 631 11.44 5.37 12.18
CA SER A 631 10.78 4.61 11.12
C SER A 631 11.77 3.82 10.28
N ALA A 632 12.88 4.43 9.87
CA ALA A 632 13.95 3.74 9.14
C ALA A 632 14.52 2.56 9.97
N PHE A 633 14.73 2.76 11.28
CA PHE A 633 15.12 1.67 12.16
C PHE A 633 14.08 0.54 12.15
N ALA A 634 12.81 0.86 12.32
CA ALA A 634 11.73 -0.10 12.44
C ALA A 634 11.47 -0.93 11.17
N VAL A 635 11.57 -0.31 9.97
CA VAL A 635 11.22 -0.98 8.71
C VAL A 635 12.41 -1.32 7.82
N VAL A 636 13.62 -0.88 8.16
CA VAL A 636 14.85 -1.25 7.43
C VAL A 636 15.76 -2.12 8.29
N LEU A 637 16.11 -1.68 9.50
CA LEU A 637 17.09 -2.42 10.32
C LEU A 637 16.47 -3.60 11.08
N TYR A 638 15.27 -3.42 11.65
CA TYR A 638 14.59 -4.48 12.39
C TYR A 638 14.28 -5.73 11.55
N PRO A 639 13.78 -5.64 10.28
CA PRO A 639 13.59 -6.82 9.43
C PRO A 639 14.87 -7.61 9.16
N LEU A 640 16.02 -6.94 9.00
CA LEU A 640 17.32 -7.60 8.85
C LEU A 640 17.69 -8.41 10.10
N TRP A 641 17.56 -7.76 11.27
CA TRP A 641 17.84 -8.44 12.55
C TRP A 641 16.89 -9.62 12.79
N GLU A 642 15.62 -9.46 12.46
CA GLU A 642 14.61 -10.51 12.57
C GLU A 642 14.86 -11.70 11.61
N SER A 643 15.38 -11.42 10.42
CA SER A 643 15.65 -12.43 9.38
C SER A 643 17.09 -12.99 9.41
N ARG A 644 17.91 -12.61 10.41
CA ARG A 644 19.33 -12.97 10.48
C ARG A 644 19.62 -14.48 10.39
N SER A 645 18.74 -15.32 10.94
CA SER A 645 18.90 -16.78 10.88
C SER A 645 18.69 -17.33 9.46
N ALA A 646 17.65 -16.87 8.76
CA ALA A 646 17.39 -17.24 7.37
C ALA A 646 18.52 -16.73 6.44
N MET A 647 18.98 -15.50 6.65
CA MET A 647 20.11 -14.93 5.91
C MET A 647 21.39 -15.75 6.13
N ALA A 648 21.67 -16.14 7.39
CA ALA A 648 22.82 -16.99 7.71
C ALA A 648 22.70 -18.40 7.06
N GLN A 649 21.51 -18.97 7.00
CA GLN A 649 21.25 -20.22 6.31
C GLN A 649 21.56 -20.13 4.82
N ILE A 650 21.04 -19.09 4.16
CA ILE A 650 21.30 -18.82 2.74
C ILE A 650 22.80 -18.62 2.51
N ALA A 651 23.46 -17.79 3.32
CA ALA A 651 24.90 -17.54 3.21
C ALA A 651 25.72 -18.84 3.36
N LYS A 652 25.39 -19.69 4.35
CA LYS A 652 26.03 -21.01 4.53
C LYS A 652 25.78 -21.93 3.33
N GLY A 653 24.56 -21.92 2.77
CA GLY A 653 24.22 -22.71 1.59
C GLY A 653 25.02 -22.28 0.37
N VAL A 654 25.08 -20.96 0.11
CA VAL A 654 25.90 -20.39 -0.98
C VAL A 654 27.37 -20.73 -0.80
N PHE A 655 27.90 -20.57 0.43
CA PHE A 655 29.31 -20.89 0.72
C PHE A 655 29.63 -22.36 0.47
N LYS A 656 28.77 -23.28 0.89
CA LYS A 656 28.94 -24.72 0.60
C LYS A 656 28.94 -25.00 -0.92
N ASP A 657 28.02 -24.40 -1.67
CA ASP A 657 27.94 -24.59 -3.12
C ASP A 657 29.13 -24.05 -3.89
N LEU A 658 29.88 -23.07 -3.34
CA LEU A 658 31.13 -22.57 -3.92
C LEU A 658 32.25 -23.62 -3.90
N PHE A 659 32.31 -24.46 -2.84
CA PHE A 659 33.33 -25.50 -2.70
C PHE A 659 32.89 -26.85 -3.27
N GLN A 660 31.59 -27.15 -3.18
CA GLN A 660 31.05 -28.42 -3.65
C GLN A 660 29.64 -28.19 -4.22
N ARG A 661 29.55 -28.11 -5.53
CA ARG A 661 28.33 -27.77 -6.26
C ARG A 661 27.15 -28.69 -5.86
N GLY A 662 26.07 -28.09 -5.38
CA GLY A 662 24.86 -28.81 -4.96
C GLY A 662 24.79 -29.17 -3.47
N SER A 663 25.91 -29.14 -2.73
CA SER A 663 25.97 -29.53 -1.30
C SER A 663 25.28 -28.54 -0.36
N GLY A 664 25.08 -27.31 -0.80
CA GLY A 664 24.40 -26.27 -0.02
C GLY A 664 22.90 -26.19 -0.24
N ARG A 665 22.34 -26.98 -1.17
CA ARG A 665 20.91 -26.95 -1.49
C ARG A 665 20.06 -27.33 -0.28
N TYR A 666 18.93 -26.66 -0.08
CA TYR A 666 17.99 -27.01 0.98
C TYR A 666 17.47 -28.44 0.76
N VAL A 667 17.57 -29.25 1.80
CA VAL A 667 16.98 -30.57 1.89
C VAL A 667 16.07 -30.56 3.12
N ALA A 668 14.80 -30.91 2.94
CA ALA A 668 13.85 -30.98 4.03
C ALA A 668 14.37 -31.95 5.12
N PRO A 669 14.28 -31.60 6.43
CA PRO A 669 14.77 -32.47 7.50
C PRO A 669 14.03 -33.80 7.48
N THR A 670 14.76 -34.90 7.34
CA THR A 670 14.23 -36.25 7.57
C THR A 670 14.16 -36.47 9.08
N THR A 671 12.96 -36.45 9.65
CA THR A 671 12.77 -36.85 11.05
C THR A 671 12.84 -38.34 11.14
N THR A 672 13.99 -38.93 11.49
CA THR A 672 14.07 -40.22 12.07
C THR A 672 13.54 -40.12 13.51
N PRO A 673 12.54 -40.93 13.92
CA PRO A 673 12.20 -41.03 15.33
C PRO A 673 13.46 -41.51 16.05
N LYS A 674 13.97 -40.78 17.04
CA LYS A 674 14.92 -41.34 18.01
C LYS A 674 14.15 -42.47 18.68
N ALA A 675 14.58 -43.71 18.42
CA ALA A 675 14.21 -44.80 19.27
C ALA A 675 14.74 -44.48 20.67
N GLU A 676 13.84 -44.24 21.62
CA GLU A 676 14.16 -44.25 23.03
C GLU A 676 14.56 -45.66 23.37
N ALA A 677 15.84 -45.84 23.76
CA ALA A 677 16.35 -47.05 24.36
C ALA A 677 16.06 -47.03 25.87
#